data_f47ea6d324ad59cb6f199a3b6ba6d44e
#
_entry.id   f47ea6d324ad59cb6f199a3b6ba6d44e
#
_cell.length_a   1.000
_cell.length_b   1.000
_cell.length_c   1.000
_cell.angle_alpha   90.00
_cell.angle_beta   90.00
_cell.angle_gamma   90.00
#
_symmetry.space_group_name_H-M   'P 1'
#
loop_
_entity.id
_entity.type
_entity.pdbx_description
1 polymer ?
#
loop_
_entity_poly.entity_id
_entity_poly.type
_entity_poly.pdbx_seq_one_letter_code
_entity_poly.pdbx_strand_id
1 'polypeptide(L)'
;MPLVGDERFVARAAELAHLDGAYRRARAGRGSVSVILAEAGGGKTRLVDEFAATGLDVNGTRFAWGRAVEDAAVAYRPWRQAFRRLGIAFPLPEGGDLEDRAGRLLSIAEDAIAALAEATGEGAIVIALDDVQWADDASLHLLRLLVAEVADLPLLVLVTARDPEPGTPLESTLGALTGRTAVTVLRLPPLSAGDVAEYLAGGGGGVAAWAHRQSGGNPLYVRELGRLLADEPVAPDAWSTWLPVELRALLAHRLGRLDGPVLEVVGAASVLGDEFAVGAAGEVCGRPVHQEIEVAVRQGVLVLDHDAPGWARFSHGLVRTALYAGLPSARRIELHRRVAAMLERDGALEREELLGELALHWLRAASAPAERMTAVERLRRAAEVATRRLAFDEAARLLRGAAATARLGPASTEERAQIEVELAAAEFSSGAVLRAVETAHRAVELAEEAQRPNIAAAAALVVSAIGDTNTLPPLLTLKERALRSMPPIASPLRVRLEAQIAHLKADLQSPAAAAAASRAALEAAEALGDHAALVDAIQARHFVCSGPDGVAERERLSARMLELGRGPAGPSAAMWGHLWRIDTAQEQGDLMLAHAQAAELGRVVERLRRPMADWHLRMVHAGLAIAAGRFDQAERLAHEARHLGHRLEDYSVVGVTYAITGEVDRLRGSTGEQAERVALVERVSYPIAKADTAFVSAVLGDVESARRLHEEVKPFIPGLPVNGRWLPTVSMFAQTACELQDPDLADQCYAALLPYASRCMAGGAGSVVCQGSLSMVLGRLAALLSRREDAGRHFAEAVAVNRRIGLVPYVAETLLHWSKLLAPADPGAARPLAEEAHAIATRLGMGVVRRDSAAVLGAGTDPLTRREREVAGLVAEGRSNREIAERFVLSERTVETHVSRILTKLGLSSRTQLAAWMLARD
;
A
#
# COMPACT_ATOMS: atom_id res chain seq x y z
N MET A 1 41.21 20.60 -39.23
CA MET A 1 40.54 19.33 -39.05
C MET A 1 39.42 19.54 -38.01
N PRO A 2 38.18 19.22 -38.29
CA PRO A 2 37.11 19.39 -37.28
C PRO A 2 37.33 18.37 -36.16
N LEU A 3 37.57 18.86 -34.97
CA LEU A 3 37.81 18.04 -33.74
C LEU A 3 36.55 17.39 -33.18
N VAL A 4 35.36 17.71 -33.69
CA VAL A 4 34.10 17.14 -33.16
C VAL A 4 33.04 17.08 -34.28
N GLY A 5 32.65 15.87 -34.66
CA GLY A 5 31.38 15.62 -35.33
C GLY A 5 30.28 15.54 -34.25
N ASP A 6 29.24 16.35 -34.34
CA ASP A 6 28.15 16.49 -33.37
C ASP A 6 27.33 15.19 -33.15
N GLU A 7 27.65 14.09 -33.84
CA GLU A 7 26.90 12.83 -33.90
C GLU A 7 27.64 11.58 -33.40
N ARG A 8 28.89 11.68 -32.90
CA ARG A 8 29.59 10.47 -32.46
C ARG A 8 29.04 9.94 -31.12
N PHE A 9 28.52 8.72 -31.17
CA PHE A 9 28.23 7.93 -29.99
C PHE A 9 29.45 7.02 -29.70
N VAL A 10 29.99 7.13 -28.48
CA VAL A 10 31.17 6.36 -28.07
C VAL A 10 30.89 5.60 -26.79
N ALA A 11 31.62 4.49 -26.59
CA ALA A 11 31.41 3.61 -25.44
C ALA A 11 29.99 3.00 -25.41
N ARG A 12 29.55 2.46 -24.28
CA ARG A 12 28.17 1.96 -24.02
C ARG A 12 27.75 0.73 -24.83
N ALA A 13 28.70 -0.02 -25.41
CA ALA A 13 28.38 -1.22 -26.18
C ALA A 13 27.71 -2.31 -25.33
N ALA A 14 28.09 -2.42 -24.04
CA ALA A 14 27.47 -3.37 -23.11
C ALA A 14 26.05 -2.98 -22.77
N GLU A 15 25.78 -1.70 -22.54
CA GLU A 15 24.44 -1.17 -22.22
C GLU A 15 23.52 -1.30 -23.43
N LEU A 16 23.99 -0.98 -24.64
CA LEU A 16 23.24 -1.19 -25.90
C LEU A 16 22.92 -2.67 -26.11
N ALA A 17 23.87 -3.57 -25.89
CA ALA A 17 23.65 -5.00 -26.01
C ALA A 17 22.60 -5.50 -24.98
N HIS A 18 22.60 -4.93 -23.79
CA HIS A 18 21.58 -5.24 -22.78
C HIS A 18 20.19 -4.81 -23.25
N LEU A 19 20.04 -3.56 -23.74
CA LEU A 19 18.76 -3.04 -24.26
C LEU A 19 18.27 -3.84 -25.46
N ASP A 20 19.16 -4.22 -26.37
CA ASP A 20 18.86 -5.08 -27.52
C ASP A 20 18.38 -6.47 -27.06
N GLY A 21 19.03 -7.06 -26.04
CA GLY A 21 18.58 -8.31 -25.43
C GLY A 21 17.20 -8.21 -24.77
N ALA A 22 16.92 -7.11 -24.08
CA ALA A 22 15.60 -6.84 -23.48
C ALA A 22 14.52 -6.68 -24.57
N TYR A 23 14.82 -5.95 -25.61
CA TYR A 23 13.95 -5.76 -26.76
C TYR A 23 13.62 -7.09 -27.48
N ARG A 24 14.62 -7.94 -27.74
CA ARG A 24 14.38 -9.27 -28.33
C ARG A 24 13.46 -10.13 -27.46
N ARG A 25 13.60 -10.06 -26.14
CA ARG A 25 12.68 -10.75 -25.21
C ARG A 25 11.26 -10.19 -25.32
N ALA A 26 11.12 -8.87 -25.37
CA ALA A 26 9.82 -8.23 -25.53
C ALA A 26 9.14 -8.63 -26.84
N ARG A 27 9.88 -8.67 -27.96
CA ARG A 27 9.38 -9.20 -29.26
C ARG A 27 8.96 -10.67 -29.19
N ALA A 28 9.54 -11.44 -28.29
CA ALA A 28 9.16 -12.83 -28.03
C ALA A 28 8.02 -12.97 -27.01
N GLY A 29 7.27 -11.89 -26.70
CA GLY A 29 6.17 -11.88 -25.74
C GLY A 29 6.59 -11.88 -24.27
N ARG A 30 7.87 -11.56 -23.98
CA ARG A 30 8.42 -11.50 -22.62
C ARG A 30 8.94 -10.10 -22.33
N GLY A 31 8.03 -9.25 -21.84
CA GLY A 31 8.37 -7.86 -21.57
C GLY A 31 9.22 -7.65 -20.34
N SER A 32 9.76 -6.44 -20.25
CA SER A 32 10.62 -6.05 -19.13
C SER A 32 10.72 -4.54 -18.99
N VAL A 33 11.23 -4.10 -17.83
CA VAL A 33 11.57 -2.71 -17.55
C VAL A 33 13.07 -2.58 -17.36
N SER A 34 13.70 -1.65 -18.08
CA SER A 34 15.12 -1.32 -17.91
C SER A 34 15.24 0.10 -17.36
N VAL A 35 15.73 0.21 -16.11
CA VAL A 35 15.97 1.50 -15.45
C VAL A 35 17.40 1.93 -15.67
N ILE A 36 17.59 3.11 -16.25
CA ILE A 36 18.89 3.68 -16.62
C ILE A 36 19.20 4.84 -15.68
N LEU A 37 20.15 4.65 -14.79
CA LEU A 37 20.55 5.62 -13.78
C LEU A 37 21.89 6.26 -14.15
N ALA A 38 21.98 7.57 -14.04
CA ALA A 38 23.22 8.33 -14.12
C ALA A 38 23.01 9.75 -13.59
N GLU A 39 24.12 10.42 -13.30
CA GLU A 39 24.12 11.85 -13.00
C GLU A 39 23.58 12.71 -14.15
N ALA A 40 23.32 14.01 -13.86
CA ALA A 40 22.94 14.98 -14.88
C ALA A 40 24.03 15.06 -15.96
N GLY A 41 23.61 14.95 -17.24
CA GLY A 41 24.56 14.95 -18.36
C GLY A 41 25.30 13.62 -18.61
N GLY A 42 25.00 12.55 -17.85
CA GLY A 42 25.62 11.23 -17.97
C GLY A 42 25.28 10.43 -19.24
N GLY A 43 24.43 10.98 -20.12
CA GLY A 43 24.15 10.39 -21.43
C GLY A 43 22.96 9.43 -21.46
N LYS A 44 22.08 9.43 -20.45
CA LYS A 44 20.89 8.55 -20.37
C LYS A 44 20.00 8.63 -21.60
N THR A 45 19.48 9.84 -21.90
CA THR A 45 18.61 10.11 -23.04
C THR A 45 19.30 9.77 -24.36
N ARG A 46 20.61 10.11 -24.51
CA ARG A 46 21.38 9.79 -25.71
C ARG A 46 21.54 8.28 -25.93
N LEU A 47 21.70 7.49 -24.85
CA LEU A 47 21.75 6.03 -24.94
C LEU A 47 20.42 5.46 -25.49
N VAL A 48 19.29 5.99 -25.02
CA VAL A 48 17.98 5.56 -25.50
C VAL A 48 17.73 6.00 -26.95
N ASP A 49 18.12 7.23 -27.32
CA ASP A 49 18.04 7.72 -28.71
C ASP A 49 18.87 6.85 -29.66
N GLU A 50 20.10 6.50 -29.28
CA GLU A 50 20.98 5.64 -30.06
C GLU A 50 20.42 4.23 -30.21
N PHE A 51 19.90 3.66 -29.11
CA PHE A 51 19.19 2.38 -29.12
C PHE A 51 17.96 2.43 -30.06
N ALA A 52 17.18 3.49 -29.99
CA ALA A 52 16.00 3.65 -30.85
C ALA A 52 16.37 3.75 -32.33
N ALA A 53 17.47 4.45 -32.63
CA ALA A 53 17.92 4.64 -34.02
C ALA A 53 18.57 3.39 -34.62
N THR A 54 19.28 2.58 -33.83
CA THR A 54 20.12 1.48 -34.34
C THR A 54 19.62 0.08 -33.96
N GLY A 55 18.85 -0.05 -32.86
CA GLY A 55 18.45 -1.34 -32.27
C GLY A 55 17.03 -1.77 -32.59
N LEU A 56 16.16 -0.87 -33.02
CA LEU A 56 14.74 -1.18 -33.23
C LEU A 56 14.46 -1.57 -34.70
N ASP A 57 13.65 -2.62 -34.86
CA ASP A 57 13.12 -3.00 -36.17
C ASP A 57 11.90 -2.09 -36.51
N VAL A 58 12.08 -1.21 -37.49
CA VAL A 58 11.08 -0.19 -37.89
C VAL A 58 9.79 -0.81 -38.44
N ASN A 59 9.84 -2.05 -38.93
CA ASN A 59 8.70 -2.70 -39.59
C ASN A 59 7.79 -3.53 -38.64
N GLY A 60 8.00 -3.52 -37.34
CA GLY A 60 7.19 -4.29 -36.39
C GLY A 60 7.26 -3.80 -34.96
N THR A 61 7.76 -2.58 -34.74
CA THR A 61 7.90 -2.02 -33.40
C THR A 61 7.47 -0.57 -33.37
N ARG A 62 6.61 -0.23 -32.42
CA ARG A 62 6.21 1.16 -32.15
C ARG A 62 7.04 1.69 -30.97
N PHE A 63 7.68 2.84 -31.17
CA PHE A 63 8.49 3.50 -30.15
C PHE A 63 7.85 4.83 -29.75
N ALA A 64 7.83 5.11 -28.44
CA ALA A 64 7.30 6.37 -27.93
C ALA A 64 8.09 6.91 -26.73
N TRP A 65 8.35 8.22 -26.77
CA TRP A 65 8.87 8.98 -25.65
C TRP A 65 7.76 9.54 -24.79
N GLY A 66 7.94 9.47 -23.47
CA GLY A 66 7.21 10.26 -22.47
C GLY A 66 8.20 10.95 -21.55
N ARG A 67 8.12 12.28 -21.42
CA ARG A 67 9.04 13.05 -20.59
C ARG A 67 8.39 13.60 -19.35
N ALA A 68 8.99 13.35 -18.20
CA ALA A 68 8.69 14.07 -16.98
C ALA A 68 9.46 15.41 -17.00
N VAL A 69 8.85 16.45 -16.46
CA VAL A 69 9.41 17.80 -16.46
C VAL A 69 9.28 18.36 -15.07
N GLU A 70 10.35 18.95 -14.58
CA GLU A 70 10.34 19.69 -13.33
C GLU A 70 9.23 20.74 -13.34
N ASP A 71 8.42 20.83 -12.30
CA ASP A 71 7.27 21.73 -12.19
C ASP A 71 6.09 21.50 -13.17
N ALA A 72 5.99 20.33 -13.80
CA ALA A 72 4.82 20.06 -14.65
C ALA A 72 3.55 19.80 -13.83
N ALA A 73 2.51 20.58 -14.09
CA ALA A 73 1.21 20.52 -13.42
C ALA A 73 0.21 19.61 -14.16
N VAL A 74 0.64 18.47 -14.67
CA VAL A 74 -0.22 17.56 -15.46
C VAL A 74 0.01 16.12 -15.00
N ALA A 75 -1.01 15.54 -14.36
CA ALA A 75 -0.99 14.13 -13.94
C ALA A 75 -0.77 13.19 -15.12
N TYR A 76 0.01 12.13 -14.88
CA TYR A 76 0.37 11.11 -15.87
C TYR A 76 1.06 11.68 -17.12
N ARG A 77 1.67 12.86 -17.06
CA ARG A 77 2.23 13.54 -18.25
C ARG A 77 3.14 12.64 -19.10
N PRO A 78 4.14 11.94 -18.55
CA PRO A 78 5.02 11.10 -19.36
C PRO A 78 4.26 9.96 -20.03
N TRP A 79 3.33 9.32 -19.34
CA TRP A 79 2.50 8.25 -19.90
C TRP A 79 1.55 8.76 -20.97
N ARG A 80 0.85 9.85 -20.71
CA ARG A 80 -0.08 10.48 -21.68
C ARG A 80 0.64 10.90 -22.96
N GLN A 81 1.86 11.41 -22.85
CA GLN A 81 2.67 11.76 -24.00
C GLN A 81 3.07 10.51 -24.81
N ALA A 82 3.50 9.43 -24.14
CA ALA A 82 3.83 8.17 -24.78
C ALA A 82 2.62 7.55 -25.48
N PHE A 83 1.48 7.47 -24.79
CA PHE A 83 0.22 6.95 -25.35
C PHE A 83 -0.24 7.72 -26.59
N ARG A 84 -0.21 9.06 -26.53
CA ARG A 84 -0.55 9.91 -27.68
C ARG A 84 0.35 9.64 -28.88
N ARG A 85 1.67 9.47 -28.67
CA ARG A 85 2.63 9.14 -29.74
C ARG A 85 2.40 7.74 -30.32
N LEU A 86 1.89 6.82 -29.52
CA LEU A 86 1.48 5.49 -29.98
C LEU A 86 0.11 5.50 -30.67
N GLY A 87 -0.62 6.62 -30.69
CA GLY A 87 -1.97 6.68 -31.21
C GLY A 87 -3.01 5.99 -30.31
N ILE A 88 -2.70 5.79 -29.01
CA ILE A 88 -3.55 5.13 -28.02
C ILE A 88 -4.16 6.19 -27.10
N ALA A 89 -5.47 6.11 -26.84
CA ALA A 89 -6.11 6.97 -25.84
C ALA A 89 -5.64 6.57 -24.43
N PHE A 90 -5.18 7.54 -23.63
CA PHE A 90 -4.87 7.28 -22.24
C PHE A 90 -6.17 7.24 -21.43
N PRO A 91 -6.45 6.18 -20.64
CA PRO A 91 -7.72 6.04 -19.91
C PRO A 91 -7.76 7.03 -18.74
N LEU A 92 -8.52 8.10 -18.91
CA LEU A 92 -8.82 9.03 -17.83
C LEU A 92 -10.22 8.74 -17.30
N PRO A 93 -10.46 8.77 -15.97
CA PRO A 93 -11.79 8.52 -15.43
C PRO A 93 -12.78 9.63 -15.81
N GLU A 94 -13.93 9.24 -16.31
CA GLU A 94 -15.08 10.13 -16.54
C GLU A 94 -15.91 10.16 -15.25
N GLY A 95 -15.72 11.16 -14.39
CA GLY A 95 -16.54 11.41 -13.20
C GLY A 95 -16.55 10.29 -12.17
N GLY A 96 -16.97 10.55 -10.94
CA GLY A 96 -17.20 9.55 -9.91
C GLY A 96 -16.85 10.01 -8.50
N ASP A 97 -17.25 9.20 -7.53
CA ASP A 97 -17.13 9.43 -6.10
C ASP A 97 -15.66 9.47 -5.65
N LEU A 98 -15.28 10.49 -4.88
CA LEU A 98 -13.90 10.73 -4.43
C LEU A 98 -13.47 9.81 -3.26
N GLU A 99 -14.38 9.03 -2.71
CA GLU A 99 -14.12 8.21 -1.52
C GLU A 99 -13.20 6.98 -1.76
N ASP A 100 -12.92 6.59 -3.02
CA ASP A 100 -12.08 5.43 -3.34
C ASP A 100 -10.92 5.76 -4.30
N ARG A 101 -9.95 6.52 -3.79
CA ARG A 101 -8.74 6.90 -4.54
C ARG A 101 -7.95 5.68 -5.05
N ALA A 102 -7.60 4.79 -4.12
CA ALA A 102 -6.69 3.68 -4.42
C ALA A 102 -7.28 2.73 -5.47
N GLY A 103 -8.59 2.49 -5.37
CA GLY A 103 -9.29 1.69 -6.35
C GLY A 103 -9.34 2.29 -7.74
N ARG A 104 -9.48 3.62 -7.83
CA ARG A 104 -9.53 4.31 -9.12
C ARG A 104 -8.16 4.45 -9.77
N LEU A 105 -7.09 4.67 -8.97
CA LEU A 105 -5.72 4.62 -9.47
C LEU A 105 -5.39 3.23 -10.04
N LEU A 106 -5.86 2.19 -9.37
CA LEU A 106 -5.71 0.82 -9.85
C LEU A 106 -6.49 0.59 -11.15
N SER A 107 -7.75 1.06 -11.24
CA SER A 107 -8.55 0.95 -12.47
C SER A 107 -7.89 1.66 -13.65
N ILE A 108 -7.37 2.89 -13.45
CA ILE A 108 -6.62 3.61 -14.49
C ILE A 108 -5.40 2.80 -14.95
N ALA A 109 -4.70 2.18 -14.01
CA ALA A 109 -3.53 1.36 -14.33
C ALA A 109 -3.92 0.09 -15.08
N GLU A 110 -4.97 -0.61 -14.65
CA GLU A 110 -5.50 -1.80 -15.34
C GLU A 110 -5.98 -1.46 -16.75
N ASP A 111 -6.73 -0.37 -16.91
CA ASP A 111 -7.20 0.09 -18.21
C ASP A 111 -6.02 0.51 -19.12
N ALA A 112 -4.99 1.18 -18.57
CA ALA A 112 -3.79 1.54 -19.30
C ALA A 112 -3.00 0.32 -19.75
N ILE A 113 -2.84 -0.68 -18.88
CA ILE A 113 -2.18 -1.95 -19.18
C ILE A 113 -2.98 -2.72 -20.25
N ALA A 114 -4.31 -2.77 -20.12
CA ALA A 114 -5.18 -3.42 -21.09
C ALA A 114 -5.09 -2.73 -22.47
N ALA A 115 -5.07 -1.40 -22.51
CA ALA A 115 -4.92 -0.64 -23.75
C ALA A 115 -3.53 -0.88 -24.40
N LEU A 116 -2.47 -1.02 -23.59
CA LEU A 116 -1.14 -1.39 -24.10
C LEU A 116 -1.13 -2.84 -24.60
N ALA A 117 -1.74 -3.76 -23.89
CA ALA A 117 -1.83 -5.17 -24.27
C ALA A 117 -2.60 -5.33 -25.61
N GLU A 118 -3.71 -4.63 -25.78
CA GLU A 118 -4.46 -4.60 -27.05
C GLU A 118 -3.58 -4.06 -28.19
N ALA A 119 -2.91 -2.94 -27.92
CA ALA A 119 -2.04 -2.30 -28.89
C ALA A 119 -0.82 -3.16 -29.29
N THR A 120 -0.34 -4.07 -28.45
CA THR A 120 0.76 -5.00 -28.77
C THR A 120 0.34 -6.12 -29.75
N GLY A 121 -0.96 -6.30 -30.02
CA GLY A 121 -1.44 -7.24 -31.04
C GLY A 121 -0.89 -6.94 -32.46
N GLU A 122 -0.40 -5.73 -32.73
CA GLU A 122 0.23 -5.31 -33.98
C GLU A 122 1.78 -5.38 -33.98
N GLY A 123 2.41 -5.80 -32.89
CA GLY A 123 3.86 -5.90 -32.75
C GLY A 123 4.37 -5.46 -31.37
N ALA A 124 5.69 -5.44 -31.18
CA ALA A 124 6.24 -5.01 -29.90
C ALA A 124 6.13 -3.48 -29.73
N ILE A 125 5.94 -3.04 -28.49
CA ILE A 125 5.96 -1.63 -28.10
C ILE A 125 7.18 -1.36 -27.24
N VAL A 126 7.85 -0.23 -27.49
CA VAL A 126 8.90 0.31 -26.63
C VAL A 126 8.49 1.69 -26.14
N ILE A 127 8.38 1.86 -24.85
CA ILE A 127 8.09 3.14 -24.20
C ILE A 127 9.34 3.60 -23.46
N ALA A 128 9.79 4.82 -23.73
CA ALA A 128 10.87 5.46 -23.00
C ALA A 128 10.30 6.58 -22.11
N LEU A 129 10.41 6.45 -20.79
CA LEU A 129 10.05 7.46 -19.80
C LEU A 129 11.33 8.17 -19.36
N ASP A 130 11.45 9.44 -19.74
CA ASP A 130 12.67 10.23 -19.54
C ASP A 130 12.55 11.12 -18.30
N ASP A 131 13.64 11.18 -17.54
CA ASP A 131 13.81 12.02 -16.36
C ASP A 131 12.72 11.82 -15.28
N VAL A 132 12.38 10.55 -14.99
CA VAL A 132 11.28 10.20 -14.06
C VAL A 132 11.48 10.69 -12.62
N GLN A 133 12.66 11.23 -12.24
CA GLN A 133 12.81 11.96 -10.98
C GLN A 133 11.87 13.19 -10.87
N TRP A 134 11.33 13.66 -12.00
CA TRP A 134 10.34 14.75 -12.08
C TRP A 134 8.92 14.25 -12.35
N ALA A 135 8.71 12.93 -12.35
CA ALA A 135 7.40 12.36 -12.58
C ALA A 135 6.49 12.55 -11.35
N ASP A 136 5.22 12.75 -11.61
CA ASP A 136 4.19 12.77 -10.57
C ASP A 136 4.00 11.39 -9.94
N ASP A 137 3.51 11.33 -8.70
CA ASP A 137 3.36 10.09 -7.94
C ASP A 137 2.40 9.11 -8.63
N ALA A 138 1.38 9.61 -9.32
CA ALA A 138 0.45 8.77 -10.07
C ALA A 138 1.14 8.09 -11.26
N SER A 139 2.07 8.79 -11.92
CA SER A 139 2.94 8.21 -12.96
C SER A 139 3.87 7.14 -12.42
N LEU A 140 4.48 7.36 -11.25
CA LEU A 140 5.33 6.38 -10.59
C LEU A 140 4.53 5.17 -10.09
N HIS A 141 3.32 5.40 -9.60
CA HIS A 141 2.41 4.33 -9.20
C HIS A 141 2.01 3.45 -10.38
N LEU A 142 1.64 4.04 -11.52
CA LEU A 142 1.37 3.28 -12.74
C LEU A 142 2.57 2.43 -13.17
N LEU A 143 3.80 2.96 -13.07
CA LEU A 143 5.02 2.19 -13.36
C LEU A 143 5.15 0.97 -12.44
N ARG A 144 4.89 1.12 -11.13
CA ARG A 144 4.92 0.00 -10.17
C ARG A 144 3.93 -1.10 -10.51
N LEU A 145 2.71 -0.72 -10.89
CA LEU A 145 1.66 -1.67 -11.25
C LEU A 145 1.97 -2.38 -12.56
N LEU A 146 2.44 -1.66 -13.57
CA LEU A 146 2.82 -2.21 -14.87
C LEU A 146 3.92 -3.29 -14.75
N VAL A 147 4.89 -3.09 -13.86
CA VAL A 147 5.97 -4.06 -13.65
C VAL A 147 5.47 -5.43 -13.17
N ALA A 148 4.32 -5.48 -12.50
CA ALA A 148 3.73 -6.75 -12.07
C ALA A 148 3.21 -7.60 -13.25
N GLU A 149 2.83 -6.96 -14.34
CA GLU A 149 2.14 -7.60 -15.48
C GLU A 149 2.97 -7.55 -16.77
N VAL A 150 4.04 -6.75 -16.82
CA VAL A 150 4.84 -6.53 -18.04
C VAL A 150 5.47 -7.80 -18.60
N ALA A 151 5.74 -8.80 -17.75
CA ALA A 151 6.45 -10.02 -18.15
C ALA A 151 5.73 -10.83 -19.24
N ASP A 152 4.41 -10.73 -19.31
CA ASP A 152 3.55 -11.46 -20.25
C ASP A 152 3.12 -10.59 -21.47
N LEU A 153 3.71 -9.40 -21.61
CA LEU A 153 3.38 -8.47 -22.69
C LEU A 153 4.58 -8.30 -23.66
N PRO A 154 4.37 -8.11 -24.97
CA PRO A 154 5.42 -7.71 -25.91
C PRO A 154 5.77 -6.21 -25.75
N LEU A 155 6.20 -5.84 -24.52
CA LEU A 155 6.43 -4.47 -24.09
C LEU A 155 7.81 -4.31 -23.44
N LEU A 156 8.59 -3.33 -23.89
CA LEU A 156 9.79 -2.88 -23.22
C LEU A 156 9.59 -1.46 -22.71
N VAL A 157 9.77 -1.26 -21.42
CA VAL A 157 9.75 0.08 -20.81
C VAL A 157 11.18 0.47 -20.43
N LEU A 158 11.65 1.58 -20.96
CA LEU A 158 12.93 2.20 -20.65
C LEU A 158 12.66 3.39 -19.72
N VAL A 159 13.30 3.41 -18.58
CA VAL A 159 13.11 4.47 -17.58
C VAL A 159 14.44 5.15 -17.36
N THR A 160 14.55 6.45 -17.57
CA THR A 160 15.75 7.20 -17.24
C THR A 160 15.54 8.03 -15.98
N ALA A 161 16.51 8.02 -15.08
CA ALA A 161 16.47 8.83 -13.87
C ALA A 161 17.88 9.21 -13.39
N ARG A 162 17.93 10.17 -12.47
CA ARG A 162 19.11 10.37 -11.60
C ARG A 162 19.07 9.34 -10.48
N ASP A 163 20.20 9.15 -9.80
CA ASP A 163 20.18 8.39 -8.54
C ASP A 163 19.17 9.06 -7.57
N PRO A 164 18.25 8.28 -6.98
CA PRO A 164 17.21 8.86 -6.14
C PRO A 164 17.78 9.43 -4.85
N GLU A 165 17.27 10.56 -4.42
CA GLU A 165 17.55 11.10 -3.10
C GLU A 165 16.77 10.36 -2.01
N PRO A 166 17.33 10.17 -0.80
CA PRO A 166 16.64 9.51 0.30
C PRO A 166 15.30 10.20 0.65
N GLY A 167 14.26 9.40 0.86
CA GLY A 167 12.92 9.88 1.21
C GLY A 167 12.09 10.39 0.03
N THR A 168 12.55 10.21 -1.23
CA THR A 168 11.78 10.62 -2.41
C THR A 168 10.83 9.50 -2.89
N PRO A 169 9.70 9.87 -3.55
CA PRO A 169 8.81 8.88 -4.18
C PRO A 169 9.51 7.98 -5.20
N LEU A 170 10.52 8.51 -5.87
CA LEU A 170 11.36 7.73 -6.80
C LEU A 170 12.17 6.66 -6.06
N GLU A 171 12.78 6.98 -4.91
CA GLU A 171 13.50 5.99 -4.10
C GLU A 171 12.59 4.83 -3.70
N SER A 172 11.42 5.15 -3.14
CA SER A 172 10.40 4.15 -2.79
C SER A 172 9.98 3.30 -3.99
N THR A 173 9.79 3.94 -5.14
CA THR A 173 9.43 3.24 -6.39
C THR A 173 10.54 2.30 -6.84
N LEU A 174 11.78 2.76 -6.95
CA LEU A 174 12.91 1.93 -7.35
C LEU A 174 13.18 0.80 -6.35
N GLY A 175 13.01 1.06 -5.04
CA GLY A 175 13.07 0.03 -3.99
C GLY A 175 12.05 -1.08 -4.21
N ALA A 176 10.80 -0.73 -4.52
CA ALA A 176 9.74 -1.69 -4.82
C ALA A 176 9.95 -2.47 -6.13
N LEU A 177 10.67 -1.90 -7.09
CA LEU A 177 11.00 -2.53 -8.37
C LEU A 177 12.25 -3.44 -8.29
N THR A 178 13.18 -3.13 -7.41
CA THR A 178 14.44 -3.88 -7.27
C THR A 178 14.17 -5.30 -6.78
N GLY A 179 14.77 -6.29 -7.45
CA GLY A 179 14.58 -7.72 -7.14
C GLY A 179 13.44 -8.42 -7.91
N ARG A 180 12.65 -7.70 -8.69
CA ARG A 180 11.68 -8.32 -9.61
C ARG A 180 12.39 -8.82 -10.87
N THR A 181 12.09 -10.03 -11.31
CA THR A 181 12.74 -10.70 -12.47
C THR A 181 12.57 -9.95 -13.79
N ALA A 182 11.50 -9.17 -13.94
CA ALA A 182 11.22 -8.35 -15.12
C ALA A 182 11.94 -6.99 -15.12
N VAL A 183 12.67 -6.62 -14.06
CA VAL A 183 13.32 -5.32 -13.92
C VAL A 183 14.85 -5.46 -13.94
N THR A 184 15.51 -4.63 -14.72
CA THR A 184 16.96 -4.50 -14.70
C THR A 184 17.34 -3.05 -14.48
N VAL A 185 18.31 -2.82 -13.61
CA VAL A 185 18.87 -1.49 -13.34
C VAL A 185 20.25 -1.39 -13.96
N LEU A 186 20.42 -0.43 -14.88
CA LEU A 186 21.68 -0.08 -15.54
C LEU A 186 22.19 1.24 -14.94
N ARG A 187 23.36 1.21 -14.33
CA ARG A 187 24.05 2.44 -13.90
C ARG A 187 25.12 2.79 -14.92
N LEU A 188 25.00 3.98 -15.52
CA LEU A 188 25.98 4.44 -16.50
C LEU A 188 27.19 5.05 -15.78
N PRO A 189 28.35 4.43 -15.85
CA PRO A 189 29.56 5.05 -15.30
C PRO A 189 29.99 6.27 -16.15
N PRO A 190 30.79 7.20 -15.61
CA PRO A 190 31.46 8.21 -16.41
C PRO A 190 32.29 7.59 -17.55
N LEU A 191 32.49 8.36 -18.63
CA LEU A 191 33.38 7.94 -19.73
C LEU A 191 34.79 7.77 -19.21
N SER A 192 35.47 6.71 -19.64
CA SER A 192 36.91 6.51 -19.38
C SER A 192 37.77 7.51 -20.15
N ALA A 193 39.02 7.67 -19.77
CA ALA A 193 39.95 8.49 -20.53
C ALA A 193 40.14 8.01 -21.97
N GLY A 194 40.00 6.69 -22.22
CA GLY A 194 40.00 6.09 -23.55
C GLY A 194 38.80 6.51 -24.38
N ASP A 195 37.60 6.45 -23.77
CA ASP A 195 36.34 6.86 -24.41
C ASP A 195 36.34 8.37 -24.75
N VAL A 196 36.89 9.20 -23.86
CA VAL A 196 37.06 10.63 -24.11
C VAL A 196 38.05 10.88 -25.28
N ALA A 197 39.10 10.10 -25.37
CA ALA A 197 40.05 10.19 -26.49
C ALA A 197 39.39 9.76 -27.83
N GLU A 198 38.56 8.73 -27.80
CA GLU A 198 37.79 8.30 -28.97
C GLU A 198 36.78 9.37 -29.38
N TYR A 199 36.04 9.98 -28.41
CA TYR A 199 35.09 11.03 -28.67
C TYR A 199 35.71 12.27 -29.32
N LEU A 200 36.87 12.70 -28.83
CA LEU A 200 37.62 13.87 -29.33
C LEU A 200 38.43 13.58 -30.63
N ALA A 201 38.28 12.40 -31.23
CA ALA A 201 38.80 12.02 -32.54
C ALA A 201 40.28 12.33 -32.77
N GLY A 202 41.18 11.98 -31.82
CA GLY A 202 42.61 12.05 -32.00
C GLY A 202 43.24 13.42 -31.68
N GLY A 203 42.59 14.25 -30.90
CA GLY A 203 43.31 15.27 -30.12
C GLY A 203 44.41 14.58 -29.33
N GLY A 204 45.67 14.96 -29.56
CA GLY A 204 46.86 14.27 -29.00
C GLY A 204 46.62 13.87 -27.53
N GLY A 205 47.21 12.74 -27.06
CA GLY A 205 46.86 12.10 -25.79
C GLY A 205 46.82 13.02 -24.55
N GLY A 206 47.46 14.19 -24.61
CA GLY A 206 47.40 15.23 -23.58
C GLY A 206 46.07 15.95 -23.50
N VAL A 207 45.40 16.22 -24.64
CA VAL A 207 44.07 16.89 -24.68
C VAL A 207 42.99 16.02 -24.06
N ALA A 208 42.96 14.75 -24.44
CA ALA A 208 41.96 13.80 -23.94
C ALA A 208 42.12 13.55 -22.42
N ALA A 209 43.33 13.34 -21.95
CA ALA A 209 43.62 13.16 -20.54
C ALA A 209 43.27 14.40 -19.71
N TRP A 210 43.51 15.59 -20.25
CA TRP A 210 43.10 16.84 -19.61
C TRP A 210 41.58 17.01 -19.61
N ALA A 211 40.91 16.83 -20.73
CA ALA A 211 39.46 16.90 -20.86
C ALA A 211 38.74 15.92 -19.91
N HIS A 212 39.28 14.70 -19.80
CA HIS A 212 38.75 13.69 -18.86
C HIS A 212 38.90 14.16 -17.41
N ARG A 213 40.06 14.72 -17.00
CA ARG A 213 40.23 15.24 -15.64
C ARG A 213 39.29 16.41 -15.33
N GLN A 214 39.07 17.31 -16.30
CA GLN A 214 38.20 18.48 -16.14
C GLN A 214 36.72 18.13 -16.14
N SER A 215 36.30 17.14 -16.92
CA SER A 215 34.90 16.70 -17.03
C SER A 215 34.51 15.63 -16.01
N GLY A 216 35.47 15.00 -15.32
CA GLY A 216 35.24 13.78 -14.55
C GLY A 216 34.68 12.64 -15.40
N GLY A 217 34.87 12.69 -16.74
CA GLY A 217 34.29 11.73 -17.69
C GLY A 217 32.78 11.93 -17.94
N ASN A 218 32.18 13.04 -17.48
CA ASN A 218 30.77 13.33 -17.77
C ASN A 218 30.59 13.68 -19.26
N PRO A 219 29.77 12.93 -20.03
CA PRO A 219 29.64 13.10 -21.48
C PRO A 219 29.23 14.51 -21.93
N LEU A 220 28.38 15.18 -21.15
CA LEU A 220 27.95 16.54 -21.45
C LEU A 220 29.15 17.52 -21.36
N TYR A 221 29.97 17.39 -20.34
CA TYR A 221 31.14 18.26 -20.14
C TYR A 221 32.21 17.96 -21.18
N VAL A 222 32.41 16.67 -21.52
CA VAL A 222 33.33 16.27 -22.60
C VAL A 222 32.91 16.89 -23.92
N ARG A 223 31.62 16.88 -24.24
CA ARG A 223 31.08 17.49 -25.47
C ARG A 223 31.28 19.00 -25.50
N GLU A 224 30.97 19.69 -24.43
CA GLU A 224 31.11 21.15 -24.37
C GLU A 224 32.61 21.58 -24.41
N LEU A 225 33.47 20.84 -23.71
CA LEU A 225 34.92 21.05 -23.80
C LEU A 225 35.46 20.81 -25.24
N GLY A 226 34.96 19.74 -25.87
CA GLY A 226 35.34 19.44 -27.28
C GLY A 226 34.96 20.53 -28.26
N ARG A 227 33.74 21.12 -28.10
CA ARG A 227 33.29 22.24 -28.92
C ARG A 227 34.13 23.49 -28.70
N LEU A 228 34.44 23.84 -27.44
CA LEU A 228 35.29 24.97 -27.11
C LEU A 228 36.69 24.83 -27.72
N LEU A 229 37.26 23.65 -27.65
CA LEU A 229 38.57 23.38 -28.23
C LEU A 229 38.57 23.43 -29.79
N ALA A 230 37.42 23.18 -30.41
CA ALA A 230 37.26 23.30 -31.85
C ALA A 230 37.14 24.76 -32.31
N ASP A 231 36.44 25.59 -31.49
CA ASP A 231 36.20 27.01 -31.78
C ASP A 231 37.42 27.89 -31.49
N GLU A 232 38.18 27.56 -30.43
CA GLU A 232 39.40 28.29 -30.04
C GLU A 232 40.55 27.31 -29.77
N PRO A 233 41.43 27.03 -30.77
CA PRO A 233 42.58 26.18 -30.54
C PRO A 233 43.58 26.86 -29.61
N VAL A 234 43.59 26.47 -28.34
CA VAL A 234 44.47 26.95 -27.30
C VAL A 234 45.71 26.07 -27.19
N ALA A 235 46.90 26.67 -27.02
CA ALA A 235 48.16 25.93 -26.83
C ALA A 235 48.10 25.11 -25.51
N PRO A 236 48.65 23.87 -25.48
CA PRO A 236 48.62 22.97 -24.33
C PRO A 236 49.02 23.57 -23.00
N ASP A 237 49.96 24.50 -23.03
CA ASP A 237 50.55 25.16 -21.84
C ASP A 237 49.58 26.17 -21.16
N ALA A 238 48.53 26.62 -21.86
CA ALA A 238 47.56 27.59 -21.37
C ALA A 238 46.25 26.93 -20.82
N TRP A 239 46.09 25.62 -20.95
CA TRP A 239 44.83 24.92 -20.59
C TRP A 239 44.48 25.05 -19.10
N SER A 240 45.48 25.11 -18.20
CA SER A 240 45.24 25.22 -16.72
C SER A 240 44.69 26.57 -16.26
N THR A 241 44.87 27.61 -17.10
CA THR A 241 44.47 29.00 -16.77
C THR A 241 43.28 29.49 -17.56
N TRP A 242 42.89 28.74 -18.62
CA TRP A 242 41.93 29.22 -19.62
C TRP A 242 40.46 28.82 -19.35
N LEU A 243 40.19 27.80 -18.53
CA LEU A 243 38.84 27.27 -18.38
C LEU A 243 38.21 27.55 -16.99
N PRO A 244 36.92 27.91 -17.00
CA PRO A 244 36.12 27.99 -15.77
C PRO A 244 35.94 26.62 -15.13
N VAL A 245 36.11 26.55 -13.84
CA VAL A 245 36.07 25.30 -13.05
C VAL A 245 34.68 24.64 -12.96
N GLU A 246 33.60 25.37 -13.28
CA GLU A 246 32.23 24.87 -13.16
C GLU A 246 31.45 24.91 -14.47
N LEU A 247 30.54 23.92 -14.67
CA LEU A 247 29.63 23.84 -15.83
C LEU A 247 28.85 25.14 -16.07
N ARG A 248 28.42 25.83 -14.99
CA ARG A 248 27.71 27.10 -15.09
C ARG A 248 28.53 28.17 -15.76
N ALA A 249 29.84 28.20 -15.51
CA ALA A 249 30.75 29.14 -16.14
C ALA A 249 30.99 28.80 -17.62
N LEU A 250 31.04 27.53 -17.96
CA LEU A 250 31.12 27.08 -19.36
C LEU A 250 29.87 27.45 -20.15
N LEU A 251 28.69 27.18 -19.59
CA LEU A 251 27.43 27.58 -20.18
C LEU A 251 27.28 29.10 -20.26
N ALA A 252 27.68 29.83 -19.22
CA ALA A 252 27.68 31.28 -19.22
C ALA A 252 28.62 31.90 -20.26
N HIS A 253 29.83 31.33 -20.45
CA HIS A 253 30.75 31.74 -21.48
C HIS A 253 30.15 31.53 -22.90
N ARG A 254 29.54 30.39 -23.14
CA ARG A 254 28.86 30.08 -24.40
C ARG A 254 27.68 30.99 -24.67
N LEU A 255 26.82 31.19 -23.66
CA LEU A 255 25.66 32.06 -23.78
C LEU A 255 26.06 33.54 -23.94
N GLY A 256 27.20 33.96 -23.37
CA GLY A 256 27.78 35.31 -23.52
C GLY A 256 28.27 35.60 -24.93
N ARG A 257 28.42 34.61 -25.80
CA ARG A 257 28.77 34.77 -27.25
C ARG A 257 27.55 34.97 -28.14
N LEU A 258 26.34 34.79 -27.60
CA LEU A 258 25.11 35.05 -28.36
C LEU A 258 24.91 36.56 -28.52
N ASP A 259 24.55 37.00 -29.71
CA ASP A 259 24.16 38.41 -29.93
C ASP A 259 22.93 38.75 -29.07
N GLY A 260 22.86 40.01 -28.62
CA GLY A 260 21.79 40.47 -27.75
C GLY A 260 20.37 40.06 -28.20
N PRO A 261 20.01 40.24 -29.49
CA PRO A 261 18.71 39.79 -30.01
C PRO A 261 18.49 38.28 -29.90
N VAL A 262 19.49 37.45 -30.15
CA VAL A 262 19.41 35.99 -30.03
C VAL A 262 19.26 35.57 -28.57
N LEU A 263 20.07 36.19 -27.69
CA LEU A 263 19.98 35.91 -26.23
C LEU A 263 18.60 36.30 -25.67
N GLU A 264 18.01 37.39 -26.13
CA GLU A 264 16.66 37.80 -25.73
C GLU A 264 15.63 36.75 -26.15
N VAL A 265 15.68 36.24 -27.37
CA VAL A 265 14.73 35.25 -27.89
C VAL A 265 14.88 33.91 -27.19
N VAL A 266 16.10 33.37 -27.02
CA VAL A 266 16.28 32.09 -26.32
C VAL A 266 15.98 32.22 -24.81
N GLY A 267 16.22 33.43 -24.23
CA GLY A 267 15.80 33.72 -22.87
C GLY A 267 14.28 33.72 -22.73
N ALA A 268 13.55 34.34 -23.65
CA ALA A 268 12.09 34.30 -23.66
C ALA A 268 11.57 32.86 -23.90
N ALA A 269 12.15 32.15 -24.82
CA ALA A 269 11.82 30.74 -25.08
C ALA A 269 12.02 29.83 -23.88
N SER A 270 13.03 30.11 -22.99
CA SER A 270 13.27 29.34 -21.77
C SER A 270 12.10 29.33 -20.80
N VAL A 271 11.19 30.32 -20.89
CA VAL A 271 9.96 30.42 -20.07
C VAL A 271 8.84 29.53 -20.62
N LEU A 272 8.84 29.24 -21.92
CA LEU A 272 7.83 28.37 -22.57
C LEU A 272 8.03 26.88 -22.24
N GLY A 273 9.25 26.47 -21.93
CA GLY A 273 9.56 25.07 -21.62
C GLY A 273 10.77 24.52 -22.35
N ASP A 274 11.01 23.22 -22.27
CA ASP A 274 12.12 22.54 -22.98
C ASP A 274 11.84 22.40 -24.49
N GLU A 275 10.57 22.25 -24.85
CA GLU A 275 10.07 22.20 -26.23
C GLU A 275 9.01 23.30 -26.40
N PHE A 276 9.05 24.03 -27.49
CA PHE A 276 8.12 25.14 -27.73
C PHE A 276 7.87 25.36 -29.22
N ALA A 277 6.71 25.90 -29.55
CA ALA A 277 6.42 26.35 -30.92
C ALA A 277 7.18 27.67 -31.21
N VAL A 278 7.86 27.77 -32.36
CA VAL A 278 8.57 28.98 -32.78
C VAL A 278 7.64 30.19 -32.84
N GLY A 279 6.39 29.96 -33.27
CA GLY A 279 5.33 30.99 -33.28
C GLY A 279 5.04 31.53 -31.87
N ALA A 280 4.95 30.67 -30.86
CA ALA A 280 4.73 31.07 -29.46
C ALA A 280 5.91 31.93 -28.92
N ALA A 281 7.15 31.55 -29.22
CA ALA A 281 8.31 32.38 -28.87
C ALA A 281 8.24 33.79 -29.52
N GLY A 282 7.80 33.86 -30.78
CA GLY A 282 7.59 35.14 -31.50
C GLY A 282 6.52 35.98 -30.82
N GLU A 283 5.40 35.38 -30.44
CA GLU A 283 4.32 36.07 -29.74
C GLU A 283 4.74 36.58 -28.34
N VAL A 284 5.47 35.78 -27.57
CA VAL A 284 6.01 36.18 -26.28
C VAL A 284 7.04 37.30 -26.42
N CYS A 285 7.86 37.31 -27.48
CA CYS A 285 8.79 38.39 -27.79
C CYS A 285 8.10 39.64 -28.40
N GLY A 286 6.88 39.47 -28.93
CA GLY A 286 6.13 40.54 -29.60
C GLY A 286 6.65 40.87 -31.01
N ARG A 287 7.42 39.97 -31.64
CA ARG A 287 7.97 40.09 -33.00
C ARG A 287 8.34 38.74 -33.59
N PRO A 288 8.43 38.63 -34.96
CA PRO A 288 8.97 37.42 -35.57
C PRO A 288 10.38 37.10 -35.11
N VAL A 289 10.69 35.80 -34.85
CA VAL A 289 11.97 35.38 -34.24
C VAL A 289 12.70 34.28 -35.07
N HIS A 290 12.26 34.03 -36.28
CA HIS A 290 12.81 32.95 -37.11
C HIS A 290 14.33 33.05 -37.33
N GLN A 291 14.86 34.26 -37.59
CA GLN A 291 16.27 34.48 -37.81
C GLN A 291 17.11 34.17 -36.57
N GLU A 292 16.67 34.61 -35.39
CA GLU A 292 17.33 34.39 -34.12
C GLU A 292 17.28 32.89 -33.72
N ILE A 293 16.17 32.21 -33.96
CA ILE A 293 16.02 30.76 -33.77
C ILE A 293 17.01 30.00 -34.66
N GLU A 294 17.13 30.36 -35.96
CA GLU A 294 18.12 29.76 -36.87
C GLU A 294 19.57 29.98 -36.39
N VAL A 295 19.88 31.18 -35.91
CA VAL A 295 21.19 31.45 -35.31
C VAL A 295 21.42 30.58 -34.08
N ALA A 296 20.44 30.49 -33.15
CA ALA A 296 20.53 29.64 -31.96
C ALA A 296 20.68 28.14 -32.32
N VAL A 297 20.05 27.67 -33.37
CA VAL A 297 20.24 26.31 -33.91
C VAL A 297 21.65 26.10 -34.44
N ARG A 298 22.14 27.03 -35.30
CA ARG A 298 23.53 26.93 -35.78
C ARG A 298 24.57 26.93 -34.67
N GLN A 299 24.31 27.64 -33.59
CA GLN A 299 25.17 27.66 -32.39
C GLN A 299 24.89 26.50 -31.41
N GLY A 300 23.99 25.57 -31.79
CA GLY A 300 23.68 24.33 -31.02
C GLY A 300 23.00 24.59 -29.67
N VAL A 301 22.39 25.77 -29.45
CA VAL A 301 21.58 26.10 -28.27
C VAL A 301 20.18 25.47 -28.40
N LEU A 302 19.65 25.49 -29.63
CA LEU A 302 18.36 24.90 -29.97
C LEU A 302 18.53 23.80 -31.00
N VAL A 303 17.53 22.92 -31.10
CA VAL A 303 17.38 21.91 -32.15
C VAL A 303 15.97 22.03 -32.70
N LEU A 304 15.81 22.07 -34.03
CA LEU A 304 14.50 22.00 -34.66
C LEU A 304 13.98 20.55 -34.62
N ASP A 305 12.70 20.39 -34.39
CA ASP A 305 12.05 19.08 -34.45
C ASP A 305 11.70 18.76 -35.90
N HIS A 306 12.30 17.70 -36.44
CA HIS A 306 12.05 17.27 -37.83
C HIS A 306 10.67 16.62 -38.00
N ASP A 307 10.13 16.01 -36.94
CA ASP A 307 8.84 15.34 -36.94
C ASP A 307 7.67 16.30 -36.69
N ALA A 308 7.97 17.49 -36.11
CA ALA A 308 7.01 18.53 -35.82
C ALA A 308 7.48 19.89 -36.42
N PRO A 309 7.26 20.16 -37.70
CA PRO A 309 7.67 21.43 -38.31
C PRO A 309 7.12 22.66 -37.56
N GLY A 310 8.00 23.61 -37.27
CA GLY A 310 7.66 24.80 -36.50
C GLY A 310 7.85 24.66 -34.98
N TRP A 311 8.36 23.53 -34.51
CA TRP A 311 8.74 23.33 -33.12
C TRP A 311 10.26 23.36 -32.96
N ALA A 312 10.72 23.88 -31.82
CA ALA A 312 12.11 23.88 -31.42
C ALA A 312 12.25 23.38 -29.99
N ARG A 313 13.38 22.78 -29.67
CA ARG A 313 13.72 22.36 -28.31
C ARG A 313 15.12 22.81 -27.93
N PHE A 314 15.33 23.00 -26.62
CA PHE A 314 16.69 23.23 -26.14
C PHE A 314 17.55 22.00 -26.34
N SER A 315 18.80 22.20 -26.75
CA SER A 315 19.76 21.10 -26.97
C SER A 315 20.04 20.30 -25.70
N HIS A 316 19.81 20.90 -24.53
CA HIS A 316 19.89 20.26 -23.20
C HIS A 316 19.09 21.07 -22.17
N GLY A 317 18.39 20.42 -21.25
CA GLY A 317 17.60 21.08 -20.19
C GLY A 317 18.44 22.03 -19.32
N LEU A 318 19.75 21.73 -19.11
CA LEU A 318 20.66 22.64 -18.38
C LEU A 318 20.89 23.97 -19.11
N VAL A 319 20.84 23.97 -20.43
CA VAL A 319 20.96 25.23 -21.22
C VAL A 319 19.74 26.11 -20.96
N ARG A 320 18.53 25.52 -21.01
CA ARG A 320 17.29 26.21 -20.66
C ARG A 320 17.34 26.75 -19.23
N THR A 321 17.72 25.90 -18.27
CA THR A 321 17.80 26.28 -16.85
C THR A 321 18.76 27.46 -16.63
N ALA A 322 19.92 27.45 -17.29
CA ALA A 322 20.90 28.54 -17.21
C ALA A 322 20.35 29.83 -17.82
N LEU A 323 19.70 29.78 -19.00
CA LEU A 323 19.06 30.93 -19.62
C LEU A 323 17.95 31.51 -18.74
N TYR A 324 17.06 30.64 -18.22
CA TYR A 324 15.98 31.05 -17.32
C TYR A 324 16.49 31.69 -16.03
N ALA A 325 17.52 31.11 -15.40
CA ALA A 325 18.16 31.65 -14.20
C ALA A 325 18.86 32.98 -14.47
N GLY A 326 19.40 33.17 -15.66
CA GLY A 326 20.05 34.39 -16.11
C GLY A 326 19.08 35.57 -16.37
N LEU A 327 17.78 35.32 -16.51
CA LEU A 327 16.79 36.36 -16.70
C LEU A 327 16.62 37.20 -15.41
N PRO A 328 16.61 38.56 -15.54
CA PRO A 328 16.24 39.42 -14.42
C PRO A 328 14.83 39.10 -13.91
N SER A 329 14.60 39.15 -12.60
CA SER A 329 13.32 38.78 -11.97
C SER A 329 12.12 39.54 -12.59
N ALA A 330 12.28 40.85 -12.84
CA ALA A 330 11.21 41.62 -13.48
C ALA A 330 10.90 41.13 -14.91
N ARG A 331 11.92 40.70 -15.66
CA ARG A 331 11.75 40.18 -17.00
C ARG A 331 11.09 38.77 -16.98
N ARG A 332 11.45 37.96 -16.02
CA ARG A 332 10.77 36.65 -15.82
C ARG A 332 9.28 36.80 -15.55
N ILE A 333 8.93 37.69 -14.61
CA ILE A 333 7.53 38.02 -14.29
C ILE A 333 6.78 38.47 -15.54
N GLU A 334 7.36 39.37 -16.31
CA GLU A 334 6.74 39.90 -17.53
C GLU A 334 6.55 38.81 -18.59
N LEU A 335 7.56 37.94 -18.83
CA LEU A 335 7.47 36.84 -19.78
C LEU A 335 6.41 35.83 -19.36
N HIS A 336 6.35 35.42 -18.09
CA HIS A 336 5.30 34.54 -17.59
C HIS A 336 3.91 35.15 -17.77
N ARG A 337 3.74 36.45 -17.55
CA ARG A 337 2.48 37.16 -17.79
C ARG A 337 2.07 37.09 -19.27
N ARG A 338 3.02 37.29 -20.19
CA ARG A 338 2.76 37.22 -21.62
C ARG A 338 2.36 35.81 -22.07
N VAL A 339 3.06 34.78 -21.53
CA VAL A 339 2.69 33.39 -21.81
C VAL A 339 1.31 33.07 -21.26
N ALA A 340 0.98 33.49 -20.05
CA ALA A 340 -0.34 33.28 -19.48
C ALA A 340 -1.46 33.94 -20.32
N ALA A 341 -1.24 35.19 -20.73
CA ALA A 341 -2.18 35.93 -21.59
C ALA A 341 -2.32 35.31 -22.99
N MET A 342 -1.23 34.75 -23.53
CA MET A 342 -1.27 33.99 -24.80
C MET A 342 -2.11 32.73 -24.63
N LEU A 343 -1.85 31.91 -23.61
CA LEU A 343 -2.58 30.67 -23.32
C LEU A 343 -4.07 30.92 -23.12
N GLU A 344 -4.46 32.00 -22.43
CA GLU A 344 -5.86 32.35 -22.23
C GLU A 344 -6.55 32.74 -23.55
N ARG A 345 -5.89 33.51 -24.43
CA ARG A 345 -6.42 33.83 -25.77
C ARG A 345 -6.58 32.60 -26.64
N ASP A 346 -5.69 31.61 -26.48
CA ASP A 346 -5.72 30.35 -27.20
C ASP A 346 -6.72 29.33 -26.62
N GLY A 347 -7.58 29.77 -25.70
CA GLY A 347 -8.66 28.98 -25.13
C GLY A 347 -8.18 27.97 -24.08
N ALA A 348 -7.10 28.25 -23.32
CA ALA A 348 -6.60 27.37 -22.27
C ALA A 348 -7.61 27.21 -21.12
N LEU A 349 -8.56 28.14 -20.96
CA LEU A 349 -9.59 28.05 -19.92
C LEU A 349 -10.64 26.97 -20.22
N GLU A 350 -10.88 26.64 -21.49
CA GLU A 350 -11.79 25.59 -21.93
C GLU A 350 -11.10 24.24 -22.10
N ARG A 351 -9.76 24.22 -22.11
CA ARG A 351 -8.96 23.00 -22.30
C ARG A 351 -8.30 22.58 -20.99
N GLU A 352 -8.89 21.59 -20.33
CA GLU A 352 -8.42 21.08 -19.04
C GLU A 352 -6.94 20.69 -19.02
N GLU A 353 -6.39 20.32 -20.19
CA GLU A 353 -5.00 19.92 -20.33
C GLU A 353 -4.00 21.05 -20.14
N LEU A 354 -4.43 22.29 -20.42
CA LEU A 354 -3.59 23.49 -20.35
C LEU A 354 -3.78 24.28 -19.04
N LEU A 355 -4.82 23.97 -18.26
CA LEU A 355 -5.10 24.70 -17.02
C LEU A 355 -3.96 24.66 -16.01
N GLY A 356 -3.27 23.51 -15.87
CA GLY A 356 -2.12 23.40 -14.99
C GLY A 356 -0.96 24.29 -15.41
N GLU A 357 -0.63 24.32 -16.70
CA GLU A 357 0.41 25.17 -17.27
C GLU A 357 0.05 26.65 -17.13
N LEU A 358 -1.17 27.03 -17.49
CA LEU A 358 -1.69 28.38 -17.31
C LEU A 358 -1.59 28.84 -15.84
N ALA A 359 -2.01 27.99 -14.90
CA ALA A 359 -1.97 28.30 -13.47
C ALA A 359 -0.55 28.57 -12.96
N LEU A 360 0.43 27.78 -13.40
CA LEU A 360 1.84 27.99 -13.04
C LEU A 360 2.41 29.26 -13.63
N HIS A 361 2.07 29.61 -14.87
CA HIS A 361 2.49 30.88 -15.46
C HIS A 361 1.89 32.07 -14.69
N TRP A 362 0.61 32.03 -14.32
CA TRP A 362 0.02 33.05 -13.46
C TRP A 362 0.67 33.13 -12.08
N LEU A 363 0.96 31.98 -11.46
CA LEU A 363 1.65 31.93 -10.17
C LEU A 363 3.00 32.68 -10.21
N ARG A 364 3.77 32.46 -11.30
CA ARG A 364 5.09 33.07 -11.49
C ARG A 364 5.01 34.54 -11.96
N ALA A 365 3.89 34.95 -12.54
CA ALA A 365 3.63 36.32 -12.97
C ALA A 365 3.07 37.20 -11.85
N ALA A 366 2.50 36.62 -10.78
CA ALA A 366 1.70 37.26 -9.75
C ALA A 366 2.53 38.25 -8.88
N SER A 367 2.70 39.46 -9.33
CA SER A 367 3.38 40.55 -8.63
C SER A 367 2.43 41.54 -7.99
N ALA A 368 1.36 41.91 -8.67
CA ALA A 368 0.31 42.82 -8.21
C ALA A 368 -0.81 42.10 -7.46
N PRO A 369 -1.56 42.77 -6.56
CA PRO A 369 -2.68 42.17 -5.83
C PRO A 369 -3.72 41.51 -6.71
N ALA A 370 -4.14 42.15 -7.80
CA ALA A 370 -5.11 41.59 -8.75
C ALA A 370 -4.56 40.33 -9.44
N GLU A 371 -3.29 40.32 -9.85
CA GLU A 371 -2.64 39.18 -10.48
C GLU A 371 -2.54 37.98 -9.51
N ARG A 372 -2.32 38.23 -8.20
CA ARG A 372 -2.35 37.19 -7.17
C ARG A 372 -3.71 36.52 -7.07
N MET A 373 -4.80 37.32 -7.14
CA MET A 373 -6.14 36.73 -7.13
C MET A 373 -6.43 35.90 -8.38
N THR A 374 -6.00 36.40 -9.55
CA THR A 374 -6.09 35.61 -10.79
C THR A 374 -5.29 34.30 -10.67
N ALA A 375 -4.08 34.34 -10.15
CA ALA A 375 -3.28 33.13 -9.92
C ALA A 375 -3.97 32.15 -8.97
N VAL A 376 -4.53 32.65 -7.85
CA VAL A 376 -5.28 31.81 -6.89
C VAL A 376 -6.47 31.13 -7.59
N GLU A 377 -7.25 31.86 -8.38
CA GLU A 377 -8.41 31.32 -9.11
C GLU A 377 -7.97 30.22 -10.11
N ARG A 378 -6.92 30.47 -10.90
CA ARG A 378 -6.42 29.52 -11.89
C ARG A 378 -5.83 28.28 -11.23
N LEU A 379 -5.10 28.44 -10.11
CA LEU A 379 -4.55 27.33 -9.33
C LEU A 379 -5.67 26.43 -8.76
N ARG A 380 -6.73 27.01 -8.18
CA ARG A 380 -7.88 26.27 -7.68
C ARG A 380 -8.59 25.50 -8.79
N ARG A 381 -8.82 26.16 -9.94
CA ARG A 381 -9.46 25.49 -11.09
C ARG A 381 -8.60 24.36 -11.65
N ALA A 382 -7.29 24.53 -11.73
CA ALA A 382 -6.37 23.46 -12.12
C ALA A 382 -6.35 22.31 -11.10
N ALA A 383 -6.39 22.63 -9.80
CA ALA A 383 -6.47 21.63 -8.74
C ALA A 383 -7.79 20.85 -8.77
N GLU A 384 -8.90 21.49 -9.09
CA GLU A 384 -10.19 20.80 -9.29
C GLU A 384 -10.10 19.77 -10.43
N VAL A 385 -9.48 20.13 -11.56
CA VAL A 385 -9.23 19.20 -12.67
C VAL A 385 -8.31 18.07 -12.24
N ALA A 386 -7.23 18.36 -11.51
CA ALA A 386 -6.32 17.35 -10.98
C ALA A 386 -7.05 16.40 -10.03
N THR A 387 -7.94 16.92 -9.18
CA THR A 387 -8.78 16.12 -8.27
C THR A 387 -9.71 15.20 -9.05
N ARG A 388 -10.41 15.68 -10.07
CA ARG A 388 -11.27 14.83 -10.93
C ARG A 388 -10.47 13.73 -11.63
N ARG A 389 -9.20 13.99 -11.95
CA ARG A 389 -8.26 13.03 -12.57
C ARG A 389 -7.52 12.17 -11.54
N LEU A 390 -7.88 12.27 -10.26
CA LEU A 390 -7.27 11.55 -9.13
C LEU A 390 -5.77 11.81 -8.93
N ALA A 391 -5.26 12.88 -9.49
CA ALA A 391 -3.90 13.38 -9.28
C ALA A 391 -3.86 14.26 -8.00
N PHE A 392 -4.16 13.65 -6.86
CA PHE A 392 -4.34 14.38 -5.61
C PHE A 392 -3.07 15.07 -5.11
N ASP A 393 -1.88 14.48 -5.36
CA ASP A 393 -0.60 15.10 -5.02
C ASP A 393 -0.39 16.37 -5.82
N GLU A 394 -0.76 16.34 -7.10
CA GLU A 394 -0.75 17.51 -7.97
C GLU A 394 -1.79 18.54 -7.52
N ALA A 395 -3.01 18.13 -7.19
CA ALA A 395 -4.02 19.01 -6.63
C ALA A 395 -3.53 19.66 -5.33
N ALA A 396 -2.93 18.90 -4.42
CA ALA A 396 -2.35 19.42 -3.18
C ALA A 396 -1.20 20.39 -3.45
N ARG A 397 -0.36 20.12 -4.46
CA ARG A 397 0.74 21.02 -4.86
C ARG A 397 0.20 22.37 -5.38
N LEU A 398 -0.80 22.33 -6.25
CA LEU A 398 -1.45 23.53 -6.78
C LEU A 398 -2.15 24.33 -5.69
N LEU A 399 -2.86 23.66 -4.79
CA LEU A 399 -3.57 24.30 -3.67
C LEU A 399 -2.61 24.87 -2.62
N ARG A 400 -1.45 24.26 -2.38
CA ARG A 400 -0.39 24.87 -1.58
C ARG A 400 0.12 26.17 -2.20
N GLY A 401 0.29 26.19 -3.53
CA GLY A 401 0.60 27.42 -4.27
C GLY A 401 -0.50 28.48 -4.12
N ALA A 402 -1.78 28.07 -4.23
CA ALA A 402 -2.91 28.96 -4.02
C ALA A 402 -2.97 29.53 -2.60
N ALA A 403 -2.82 28.70 -1.58
CA ALA A 403 -2.81 29.08 -0.17
C ALA A 403 -1.66 30.07 0.15
N ALA A 404 -0.45 29.78 -0.36
CA ALA A 404 0.69 30.68 -0.21
C ALA A 404 0.47 32.05 -0.87
N THR A 405 -0.09 32.05 -2.10
CA THR A 405 -0.38 33.25 -2.86
C THR A 405 -1.51 34.07 -2.23
N ALA A 406 -2.57 33.41 -1.74
CA ALA A 406 -3.69 34.05 -1.04
C ALA A 406 -3.26 34.76 0.26
N ARG A 407 -2.27 34.23 0.98
CA ARG A 407 -1.71 34.86 2.16
C ARG A 407 -0.98 36.20 1.87
N LEU A 408 -0.43 36.34 0.67
CA LEU A 408 0.29 37.54 0.22
C LEU A 408 -0.62 38.49 -0.55
N GLY A 409 -1.84 38.04 -0.91
CA GLY A 409 -2.81 38.79 -1.70
C GLY A 409 -3.90 39.44 -0.84
N PRO A 410 -4.91 40.05 -1.51
CA PRO A 410 -6.05 40.66 -0.84
C PRO A 410 -7.17 39.66 -0.53
N ALA A 411 -6.90 38.35 -0.58
CA ALA A 411 -7.87 37.32 -0.29
C ALA A 411 -8.43 37.46 1.14
N SER A 412 -9.75 37.39 1.28
CA SER A 412 -10.44 37.43 2.56
C SER A 412 -10.06 36.22 3.43
N THR A 413 -10.22 36.37 4.74
CA THR A 413 -10.00 35.24 5.67
C THR A 413 -10.91 34.04 5.34
N GLU A 414 -12.14 34.30 4.86
CA GLU A 414 -13.07 33.26 4.38
C GLU A 414 -12.53 32.52 3.17
N GLU A 415 -12.07 33.21 2.14
CA GLU A 415 -11.47 32.57 0.94
C GLU A 415 -10.22 31.75 1.30
N ARG A 416 -9.38 32.26 2.19
CA ARG A 416 -8.21 31.54 2.69
C ARG A 416 -8.61 30.26 3.43
N ALA A 417 -9.64 30.34 4.29
CA ALA A 417 -10.18 29.16 4.96
C ALA A 417 -10.66 28.09 3.97
N GLN A 418 -11.36 28.51 2.93
CA GLN A 418 -11.88 27.61 1.90
C GLN A 418 -10.77 26.91 1.10
N ILE A 419 -9.69 27.65 0.76
CA ILE A 419 -8.52 27.08 0.08
C ILE A 419 -7.85 26.03 0.98
N GLU A 420 -7.72 26.30 2.29
CA GLU A 420 -7.13 25.32 3.22
C GLU A 420 -8.04 24.08 3.38
N VAL A 421 -9.38 24.19 3.30
CA VAL A 421 -10.30 23.02 3.26
C VAL A 421 -10.06 22.18 2.00
N GLU A 422 -9.95 22.80 0.85
CA GLU A 422 -9.67 22.13 -0.43
C GLU A 422 -8.29 21.45 -0.38
N LEU A 423 -7.30 22.12 0.18
CA LEU A 423 -5.95 21.59 0.36
C LEU A 423 -5.95 20.37 1.31
N ALA A 424 -6.62 20.48 2.45
CA ALA A 424 -6.75 19.35 3.39
C ALA A 424 -7.41 18.14 2.72
N ALA A 425 -8.44 18.36 1.91
CA ALA A 425 -9.12 17.30 1.18
C ALA A 425 -8.19 16.63 0.14
N ALA A 426 -7.39 17.41 -0.59
CA ALA A 426 -6.40 16.89 -1.53
C ALA A 426 -5.29 16.14 -0.81
N GLU A 427 -4.78 16.65 0.31
CA GLU A 427 -3.76 15.99 1.13
C GLU A 427 -4.28 14.69 1.76
N PHE A 428 -5.51 14.67 2.25
CA PHE A 428 -6.15 13.44 2.75
C PHE A 428 -6.30 12.41 1.64
N SER A 429 -6.81 12.85 0.50
CA SER A 429 -6.97 11.99 -0.68
C SER A 429 -5.62 11.52 -1.26
N SER A 430 -4.53 12.24 -1.05
CA SER A 430 -3.17 11.81 -1.44
C SER A 430 -2.52 10.84 -0.44
N GLY A 431 -3.20 10.50 0.66
CA GLY A 431 -2.65 9.65 1.73
C GLY A 431 -1.73 10.40 2.71
N ALA A 432 -1.55 11.71 2.54
CA ALA A 432 -0.76 12.54 3.45
C ALA A 432 -1.57 12.94 4.71
N VAL A 433 -2.04 11.94 5.44
CA VAL A 433 -3.02 12.07 6.53
C VAL A 433 -2.61 13.07 7.60
N LEU A 434 -1.37 13.02 8.08
CA LEU A 434 -0.89 13.95 9.11
C LEU A 434 -0.91 15.39 8.62
N ARG A 435 -0.49 15.65 7.38
CA ARG A 435 -0.56 16.98 6.77
C ARG A 435 -2.01 17.45 6.60
N ALA A 436 -2.89 16.55 6.18
CA ALA A 436 -4.32 16.86 6.04
C ALA A 436 -4.93 17.31 7.38
N VAL A 437 -4.58 16.65 8.50
CA VAL A 437 -5.03 17.04 9.84
C VAL A 437 -4.49 18.41 10.22
N GLU A 438 -3.20 18.68 10.00
CA GLU A 438 -2.59 19.99 10.26
C GLU A 438 -3.23 21.10 9.42
N THR A 439 -3.49 20.83 8.14
CA THR A 439 -4.14 21.78 7.23
C THR A 439 -5.58 22.03 7.63
N ALA A 440 -6.32 20.98 8.03
CA ALA A 440 -7.68 21.12 8.54
C ALA A 440 -7.73 21.97 9.83
N HIS A 441 -6.75 21.85 10.72
CA HIS A 441 -6.62 22.74 11.88
C HIS A 441 -6.48 24.21 11.48
N ARG A 442 -5.61 24.51 10.50
CA ARG A 442 -5.46 25.89 9.99
C ARG A 442 -6.75 26.39 9.34
N ALA A 443 -7.45 25.53 8.59
CA ALA A 443 -8.74 25.86 8.00
C ALA A 443 -9.79 26.21 9.05
N VAL A 444 -9.87 25.43 10.14
CA VAL A 444 -10.79 25.72 11.27
C VAL A 444 -10.43 27.05 11.92
N GLU A 445 -9.14 27.36 12.15
CA GLU A 445 -8.70 28.64 12.73
C GLU A 445 -9.14 29.84 11.89
N LEU A 446 -8.89 29.77 10.58
CA LEU A 446 -9.28 30.83 9.66
C LEU A 446 -10.81 30.97 9.55
N ALA A 447 -11.54 29.85 9.59
CA ALA A 447 -12.99 29.85 9.55
C ALA A 447 -13.61 30.46 10.82
N GLU A 448 -13.02 30.20 11.99
CA GLU A 448 -13.41 30.86 13.26
C GLU A 448 -13.15 32.37 13.21
N GLU A 449 -11.96 32.79 12.74
CA GLU A 449 -11.63 34.22 12.55
C GLU A 449 -12.60 34.89 11.59
N ALA A 450 -12.96 34.20 10.50
CA ALA A 450 -13.95 34.69 9.53
C ALA A 450 -15.41 34.58 9.99
N GLN A 451 -15.67 34.00 11.17
CA GLN A 451 -17.00 33.69 11.69
C GLN A 451 -17.84 32.82 10.70
N ARG A 452 -17.22 31.81 10.11
CA ARG A 452 -17.84 30.87 9.15
C ARG A 452 -17.89 29.45 9.72
N PRO A 453 -18.82 29.15 10.65
CA PRO A 453 -18.86 27.84 11.30
C PRO A 453 -19.08 26.67 10.34
N ASN A 454 -19.76 26.89 9.21
CA ASN A 454 -19.96 25.85 8.21
C ASN A 454 -18.65 25.46 7.50
N ILE A 455 -17.72 26.42 7.31
CA ILE A 455 -16.38 26.12 6.74
C ILE A 455 -15.54 25.38 7.77
N ALA A 456 -15.62 25.76 9.05
CA ALA A 456 -14.96 25.03 10.13
C ALA A 456 -15.44 23.57 10.23
N ALA A 457 -16.75 23.37 10.12
CA ALA A 457 -17.35 22.04 10.12
C ALA A 457 -16.90 21.23 8.89
N ALA A 458 -16.90 21.81 7.70
CA ALA A 458 -16.44 21.16 6.48
C ALA A 458 -14.97 20.74 6.60
N ALA A 459 -14.10 21.62 7.12
CA ALA A 459 -12.68 21.32 7.37
C ALA A 459 -12.49 20.12 8.30
N ALA A 460 -13.22 20.10 9.41
CA ALA A 460 -13.12 19.03 10.39
C ALA A 460 -13.70 17.68 9.90
N LEU A 461 -14.59 17.72 8.91
CA LEU A 461 -15.19 16.52 8.29
C LEU A 461 -14.35 15.95 7.13
N VAL A 462 -13.31 16.66 6.66
CA VAL A 462 -12.42 16.20 5.59
C VAL A 462 -11.78 14.86 5.95
N VAL A 463 -11.23 14.77 7.15
CA VAL A 463 -10.55 13.57 7.62
C VAL A 463 -11.55 12.68 8.35
N SER A 464 -11.84 11.51 7.79
CA SER A 464 -12.76 10.52 8.38
C SER A 464 -12.10 9.15 8.46
N ALA A 465 -12.54 8.34 9.42
CA ALA A 465 -12.25 6.91 9.56
C ALA A 465 -10.78 6.49 9.30
N ILE A 466 -9.87 6.84 10.22
CA ILE A 466 -8.48 6.38 10.18
C ILE A 466 -8.29 5.33 11.26
N GLY A 467 -7.72 4.18 10.87
CA GLY A 467 -7.37 3.10 11.79
C GLY A 467 -6.10 3.35 12.63
N ASP A 468 -5.44 4.50 12.50
CA ASP A 468 -4.21 4.81 13.23
C ASP A 468 -4.50 5.50 14.56
N THR A 469 -4.12 4.85 15.65
CA THR A 469 -4.33 5.33 17.03
C THR A 469 -3.61 6.66 17.33
N ASN A 470 -2.55 7.01 16.61
CA ASN A 470 -1.79 8.25 16.82
C ASN A 470 -2.53 9.47 16.26
N THR A 471 -3.36 9.30 15.24
CA THR A 471 -4.11 10.39 14.58
C THR A 471 -5.47 10.64 15.20
N LEU A 472 -6.04 9.68 15.94
CA LEU A 472 -7.37 9.80 16.52
C LEU A 472 -7.53 10.94 17.56
N PRO A 473 -6.60 11.16 18.53
CA PRO A 473 -6.76 12.26 19.50
C PRO A 473 -6.72 13.66 18.88
N PRO A 474 -5.76 14.01 17.96
CA PRO A 474 -5.80 15.27 17.25
C PRO A 474 -7.09 15.48 16.46
N LEU A 475 -7.60 14.42 15.82
CA LEU A 475 -8.82 14.47 15.04
C LEU A 475 -10.05 14.72 15.91
N LEU A 476 -10.14 14.09 17.09
CA LEU A 476 -11.21 14.37 18.06
C LEU A 476 -11.17 15.84 18.49
N THR A 477 -9.99 16.36 18.85
CA THR A 477 -9.81 17.76 19.25
C THR A 477 -10.27 18.73 18.15
N LEU A 478 -9.92 18.46 16.91
CA LEU A 478 -10.31 19.25 15.74
C LEU A 478 -11.85 19.31 15.59
N LYS A 479 -12.50 18.12 15.62
CA LYS A 479 -13.96 18.02 15.46
C LYS A 479 -14.71 18.67 16.61
N GLU A 480 -14.26 18.50 17.85
CA GLU A 480 -14.85 19.16 19.00
C GLU A 480 -14.69 20.69 18.94
N ARG A 481 -13.56 21.19 18.43
CA ARG A 481 -13.33 22.61 18.21
C ARG A 481 -14.32 23.16 17.17
N ALA A 482 -14.43 22.51 16.02
CA ALA A 482 -15.38 22.89 14.98
C ALA A 482 -16.84 22.85 15.47
N LEU A 483 -17.21 21.83 16.25
CA LEU A 483 -18.56 21.71 16.82
C LEU A 483 -18.89 22.86 17.78
N ARG A 484 -17.93 23.34 18.58
CA ARG A 484 -18.13 24.48 19.49
C ARG A 484 -18.44 25.78 18.75
N SER A 485 -17.91 25.97 17.52
CA SER A 485 -18.20 27.15 16.71
C SER A 485 -19.57 27.11 16.02
N MET A 486 -20.17 25.91 15.90
CA MET A 486 -21.46 25.72 15.26
C MET A 486 -22.62 26.21 16.12
N PRO A 487 -23.65 26.86 15.53
CA PRO A 487 -24.88 27.21 16.25
C PRO A 487 -25.52 25.95 16.88
N PRO A 488 -26.17 26.04 18.06
CA PRO A 488 -26.80 24.90 18.71
C PRO A 488 -28.14 24.50 18.05
N ILE A 489 -28.20 24.58 16.75
CA ILE A 489 -29.35 24.24 15.90
C ILE A 489 -28.96 23.05 15.06
N ALA A 490 -29.81 22.04 15.01
CA ALA A 490 -29.57 20.85 14.19
C ALA A 490 -29.41 21.24 12.72
N SER A 491 -28.30 20.83 12.14
CA SER A 491 -27.96 20.97 10.70
C SER A 491 -27.19 19.75 10.24
N PRO A 492 -27.18 19.41 8.94
CA PRO A 492 -26.48 18.25 8.45
C PRO A 492 -25.00 18.19 8.89
N LEU A 493 -24.26 19.30 8.75
CA LEU A 493 -22.85 19.36 9.16
C LEU A 493 -22.64 19.18 10.66
N ARG A 494 -23.53 19.79 11.49
CA ARG A 494 -23.47 19.63 12.94
C ARG A 494 -23.70 18.18 13.35
N VAL A 495 -24.74 17.54 12.83
CA VAL A 495 -25.08 16.15 13.13
C VAL A 495 -23.98 15.21 12.69
N ARG A 496 -23.37 15.43 11.53
CA ARG A 496 -22.21 14.67 11.06
C ARG A 496 -21.01 14.79 12.01
N LEU A 497 -20.70 16.01 12.50
CA LEU A 497 -19.65 16.22 13.50
C LEU A 497 -19.96 15.48 14.80
N GLU A 498 -21.19 15.61 15.34
CA GLU A 498 -21.64 14.93 16.56
C GLU A 498 -21.53 13.41 16.43
N ALA A 499 -21.92 12.85 15.28
CA ALA A 499 -21.81 11.44 14.99
C ALA A 499 -20.35 10.98 14.96
N GLN A 500 -19.48 11.67 14.21
CA GLN A 500 -18.07 11.31 14.10
C GLN A 500 -17.30 11.51 15.42
N ILE A 501 -17.66 12.51 16.24
CA ILE A 501 -17.14 12.67 17.60
C ILE A 501 -17.56 11.49 18.49
N ALA A 502 -18.82 11.06 18.40
CA ALA A 502 -19.30 9.91 19.16
C ALA A 502 -18.54 8.62 18.76
N HIS A 503 -18.30 8.42 17.47
CA HIS A 503 -17.48 7.31 16.97
C HIS A 503 -16.06 7.33 17.57
N LEU A 504 -15.35 8.47 17.46
CA LEU A 504 -14.00 8.64 17.99
C LEU A 504 -13.92 8.44 19.51
N LYS A 505 -14.90 8.95 20.26
CA LYS A 505 -14.98 8.74 21.73
C LYS A 505 -15.20 7.26 22.07
N ALA A 506 -15.99 6.56 21.29
CA ALA A 506 -16.21 5.13 21.49
C ALA A 506 -14.93 4.31 21.28
N ASP A 507 -14.10 4.70 20.33
CA ASP A 507 -12.80 4.02 20.04
C ASP A 507 -11.72 4.41 21.06
N LEU A 508 -11.59 5.70 21.39
CA LEU A 508 -10.53 6.22 22.27
C LEU A 508 -10.81 6.03 23.76
N GLN A 509 -12.06 6.09 24.17
CA GLN A 509 -12.45 6.05 25.58
C GLN A 509 -13.22 4.76 25.89
N SER A 510 -14.50 4.72 25.54
CA SER A 510 -15.34 3.52 25.63
C SER A 510 -16.64 3.71 24.85
N PRO A 511 -17.28 2.62 24.37
CA PRO A 511 -18.63 2.69 23.80
C PRO A 511 -19.67 3.31 24.76
N ALA A 512 -19.54 3.07 26.07
CA ALA A 512 -20.44 3.62 27.07
C ALA A 512 -20.37 5.17 27.12
N ALA A 513 -19.19 5.76 26.99
CA ALA A 513 -19.00 7.20 26.97
C ALA A 513 -19.69 7.90 25.77
N ALA A 514 -19.86 7.18 24.67
CA ALA A 514 -20.47 7.68 23.44
C ALA A 514 -21.92 7.27 23.23
N ALA A 515 -22.49 6.44 24.13
CA ALA A 515 -23.80 5.81 23.92
C ALA A 515 -24.97 6.83 23.81
N ALA A 516 -25.00 7.85 24.63
CA ALA A 516 -26.03 8.88 24.60
C ALA A 516 -25.87 9.80 23.37
N ALA A 517 -24.61 10.23 23.08
CA ALA A 517 -24.32 11.13 21.97
C ALA A 517 -24.60 10.48 20.61
N SER A 518 -24.22 9.21 20.40
CA SER A 518 -24.50 8.50 19.14
C SER A 518 -26.02 8.29 18.91
N ARG A 519 -26.80 8.08 19.97
CA ARG A 519 -28.26 7.97 19.87
C ARG A 519 -28.87 9.32 19.50
N ALA A 520 -28.47 10.40 20.18
CA ALA A 520 -28.98 11.74 19.88
C ALA A 520 -28.61 12.18 18.45
N ALA A 521 -27.40 11.85 17.97
CA ALA A 521 -27.02 12.13 16.61
C ALA A 521 -27.86 11.36 15.59
N LEU A 522 -28.19 10.09 15.86
CA LEU A 522 -29.05 9.31 14.98
C LEU A 522 -30.48 9.88 14.93
N GLU A 523 -31.09 10.20 16.10
CA GLU A 523 -32.42 10.82 16.20
C GLU A 523 -32.44 12.16 15.44
N ALA A 524 -31.40 12.99 15.58
CA ALA A 524 -31.29 14.26 14.85
C ALA A 524 -31.15 14.05 13.34
N ALA A 525 -30.33 13.07 12.90
CA ALA A 525 -30.17 12.74 11.49
C ALA A 525 -31.50 12.26 10.86
N GLU A 526 -32.26 11.43 11.57
CA GLU A 526 -33.57 10.96 11.15
C GLU A 526 -34.57 12.12 11.02
N ALA A 527 -34.59 13.06 11.98
CA ALA A 527 -35.43 14.23 11.92
C ALA A 527 -35.09 15.19 10.76
N LEU A 528 -33.81 15.30 10.39
CA LEU A 528 -33.35 16.12 9.27
C LEU A 528 -33.60 15.48 7.90
N GLY A 529 -33.59 14.15 7.83
CA GLY A 529 -33.71 13.40 6.59
C GLY A 529 -32.53 13.56 5.64
N ASP A 530 -31.40 14.10 6.10
CA ASP A 530 -30.18 14.24 5.31
C ASP A 530 -29.44 12.90 5.23
N HIS A 531 -29.18 12.42 4.01
CA HIS A 531 -28.63 11.08 3.81
C HIS A 531 -27.19 10.93 4.28
N ALA A 532 -26.35 11.96 4.14
CA ALA A 532 -24.96 11.91 4.59
C ALA A 532 -24.89 11.92 6.13
N ALA A 533 -25.73 12.72 6.77
CA ALA A 533 -25.85 12.73 8.23
C ALA A 533 -26.40 11.39 8.77
N LEU A 534 -27.36 10.78 8.07
CA LEU A 534 -27.88 9.45 8.41
C LEU A 534 -26.79 8.37 8.32
N VAL A 535 -26.01 8.34 7.25
CA VAL A 535 -24.91 7.37 7.10
C VAL A 535 -23.90 7.53 8.22
N ASP A 536 -23.41 8.75 8.48
CA ASP A 536 -22.43 9.00 9.56
C ASP A 536 -23.01 8.62 10.95
N ALA A 537 -24.27 8.96 11.21
CA ALA A 537 -24.93 8.66 12.48
C ALA A 537 -25.16 7.15 12.69
N ILE A 538 -25.58 6.43 11.65
CA ILE A 538 -25.77 4.98 11.70
C ILE A 538 -24.40 4.29 11.91
N GLN A 539 -23.34 4.72 11.22
CA GLN A 539 -22.00 4.18 11.41
C GLN A 539 -21.50 4.38 12.84
N ALA A 540 -21.64 5.59 13.37
CA ALA A 540 -21.26 5.89 14.75
C ALA A 540 -22.06 5.05 15.77
N ARG A 541 -23.37 4.94 15.57
CA ARG A 541 -24.22 4.14 16.45
C ARG A 541 -23.91 2.65 16.35
N HIS A 542 -23.70 2.14 15.15
CA HIS A 542 -23.27 0.74 14.93
C HIS A 542 -21.95 0.44 15.65
N PHE A 543 -20.96 1.32 15.53
CA PHE A 543 -19.69 1.15 16.23
C PHE A 543 -19.85 1.11 17.74
N VAL A 544 -20.66 2.02 18.31
CA VAL A 544 -20.97 2.06 19.74
C VAL A 544 -21.68 0.79 20.22
N CYS A 545 -22.54 0.20 19.38
CA CYS A 545 -23.26 -1.04 19.67
C CYS A 545 -22.56 -2.30 19.19
N SER A 546 -21.30 -2.22 18.75
CA SER A 546 -20.60 -3.35 18.13
C SER A 546 -20.25 -4.48 19.10
N GLY A 547 -20.35 -4.26 20.40
CA GLY A 547 -20.17 -5.29 21.42
C GLY A 547 -21.25 -6.38 21.41
N PRO A 548 -21.06 -7.50 22.12
CA PRO A 548 -21.92 -8.67 22.07
C PRO A 548 -23.35 -8.40 22.57
N ASP A 549 -23.58 -7.36 23.41
CA ASP A 549 -24.91 -6.96 23.87
C ASP A 549 -25.73 -6.18 22.81
N GLY A 550 -25.03 -5.66 21.76
CA GLY A 550 -25.64 -4.79 20.76
C GLY A 550 -26.26 -5.47 19.56
N VAL A 551 -26.33 -6.80 19.50
CA VAL A 551 -26.70 -7.57 18.29
C VAL A 551 -28.06 -7.13 17.73
N ALA A 552 -29.07 -7.03 18.51
CA ALA A 552 -30.43 -6.64 18.06
C ALA A 552 -30.48 -5.21 17.49
N GLU A 553 -29.68 -4.30 18.01
CA GLU A 553 -29.58 -2.94 17.49
C GLU A 553 -28.76 -2.92 16.18
N ARG A 554 -27.66 -3.66 16.12
CA ARG A 554 -26.87 -3.82 14.90
C ARG A 554 -27.69 -4.38 13.74
N GLU A 555 -28.57 -5.33 13.97
CA GLU A 555 -29.50 -5.85 12.97
C GLU A 555 -30.44 -4.77 12.42
N ARG A 556 -31.00 -3.93 13.29
CA ARG A 556 -31.87 -2.81 12.87
C ARG A 556 -31.07 -1.76 12.05
N LEU A 557 -29.88 -1.41 12.52
CA LEU A 557 -29.01 -0.44 11.86
C LEU A 557 -28.54 -0.95 10.50
N SER A 558 -28.19 -2.24 10.39
CA SER A 558 -27.81 -2.85 9.12
C SER A 558 -28.97 -2.88 8.12
N ALA A 559 -30.19 -3.18 8.58
CA ALA A 559 -31.38 -3.12 7.73
C ALA A 559 -31.63 -1.69 7.22
N ARG A 560 -31.48 -0.69 8.08
CA ARG A 560 -31.61 0.73 7.70
C ARG A 560 -30.54 1.17 6.71
N MET A 561 -29.30 0.71 6.88
CA MET A 561 -28.22 0.98 5.93
C MET A 561 -28.50 0.36 4.55
N LEU A 562 -29.09 -0.84 4.52
CA LEU A 562 -29.51 -1.48 3.27
C LEU A 562 -30.65 -0.72 2.58
N GLU A 563 -31.58 -0.13 3.33
CA GLU A 563 -32.64 0.72 2.76
C GLU A 563 -32.03 1.98 2.12
N LEU A 564 -31.12 2.66 2.83
CA LEU A 564 -30.40 3.82 2.31
C LEU A 564 -29.57 3.45 1.06
N GLY A 565 -28.99 2.26 1.04
CA GLY A 565 -28.23 1.75 -0.08
C GLY A 565 -29.02 1.46 -1.35
N ARG A 566 -30.36 1.28 -1.25
CA ARG A 566 -31.26 1.21 -2.41
C ARG A 566 -31.63 2.59 -2.95
N GLY A 567 -31.39 3.62 -2.19
CA GLY A 567 -31.70 5.02 -2.47
C GLY A 567 -30.45 5.87 -2.74
N PRO A 568 -30.46 7.14 -2.31
CA PRO A 568 -29.43 8.14 -2.67
C PRO A 568 -28.08 7.92 -2.00
N ALA A 569 -27.98 7.13 -0.89
CA ALA A 569 -26.71 6.77 -0.30
C ALA A 569 -25.93 5.70 -1.09
N GLY A 570 -26.58 5.06 -2.05
CA GLY A 570 -25.97 4.23 -3.08
C GLY A 570 -25.32 2.93 -2.59
N PRO A 571 -24.58 2.25 -3.50
CA PRO A 571 -24.04 0.91 -3.21
C PRO A 571 -23.05 0.85 -2.05
N SER A 572 -22.36 1.95 -1.69
CA SER A 572 -21.45 1.98 -0.54
C SER A 572 -22.17 1.73 0.78
N ALA A 573 -23.34 2.34 0.99
CA ALA A 573 -24.16 2.07 2.17
C ALA A 573 -24.69 0.62 2.19
N ALA A 574 -25.09 0.09 1.02
CA ALA A 574 -25.50 -1.30 0.91
C ALA A 574 -24.37 -2.29 1.27
N MET A 575 -23.14 -2.02 0.84
CA MET A 575 -21.95 -2.83 1.18
C MET A 575 -21.81 -2.96 2.70
N TRP A 576 -21.79 -1.85 3.41
CA TRP A 576 -21.70 -1.84 4.88
C TRP A 576 -22.86 -2.56 5.54
N GLY A 577 -24.08 -2.36 5.05
CA GLY A 577 -25.26 -3.06 5.56
C GLY A 577 -25.14 -4.58 5.44
N HIS A 578 -24.64 -5.10 4.31
CA HIS A 578 -24.41 -6.55 4.12
C HIS A 578 -23.26 -7.06 5.01
N LEU A 579 -22.14 -6.33 5.13
CA LEU A 579 -21.02 -6.71 5.98
C LEU A 579 -21.47 -6.84 7.44
N TRP A 580 -22.21 -5.87 7.96
CA TRP A 580 -22.70 -5.91 9.35
C TRP A 580 -23.72 -7.04 9.59
N ARG A 581 -24.53 -7.39 8.60
CA ARG A 581 -25.42 -8.55 8.71
C ARG A 581 -24.67 -9.86 8.70
N ILE A 582 -23.56 -9.97 7.96
CA ILE A 582 -22.69 -11.13 8.00
C ILE A 582 -22.09 -11.30 9.40
N ASP A 583 -21.59 -10.21 10.01
CA ASP A 583 -21.04 -10.25 11.36
C ASP A 583 -22.05 -10.73 12.39
N THR A 584 -23.24 -10.13 12.40
CA THR A 584 -24.28 -10.51 13.36
C THR A 584 -24.75 -11.94 13.15
N ALA A 585 -24.87 -12.38 11.89
CA ALA A 585 -25.27 -13.75 11.57
C ALA A 585 -24.21 -14.78 12.04
N GLN A 586 -22.93 -14.49 11.82
CA GLN A 586 -21.84 -15.37 12.30
C GLN A 586 -21.81 -15.43 13.84
N GLU A 587 -21.96 -14.28 14.53
CA GLU A 587 -21.97 -14.22 15.99
C GLU A 587 -23.15 -15.00 16.60
N GLN A 588 -24.30 -15.03 15.91
CA GLN A 588 -25.48 -15.78 16.33
C GLN A 588 -25.45 -17.25 15.88
N GLY A 589 -24.47 -17.64 15.05
CA GLY A 589 -24.38 -18.99 14.49
C GLY A 589 -25.39 -19.25 13.38
N ASP A 590 -25.80 -18.23 12.62
CA ASP A 590 -26.63 -18.36 11.43
C ASP A 590 -25.76 -18.25 10.14
N LEU A 591 -25.01 -19.30 9.85
CA LEU A 591 -24.17 -19.34 8.66
C LEU A 591 -24.96 -19.38 7.34
N MET A 592 -26.22 -19.83 7.36
CA MET A 592 -27.08 -19.77 6.18
C MET A 592 -27.36 -18.33 5.78
N LEU A 593 -27.69 -17.49 6.78
CA LEU A 593 -27.87 -16.06 6.56
C LEU A 593 -26.55 -15.40 6.12
N ALA A 594 -25.42 -15.74 6.77
CA ALA A 594 -24.12 -15.22 6.40
C ALA A 594 -23.78 -15.49 4.92
N HIS A 595 -23.99 -16.72 4.44
CA HIS A 595 -23.82 -17.09 3.03
C HIS A 595 -24.76 -16.32 2.09
N ALA A 596 -26.04 -16.17 2.46
CA ALA A 596 -27.00 -15.40 1.68
C ALA A 596 -26.58 -13.92 1.56
N GLN A 597 -26.14 -13.32 2.65
CA GLN A 597 -25.66 -11.93 2.65
C GLN A 597 -24.34 -11.76 1.89
N ALA A 598 -23.43 -12.75 1.92
CA ALA A 598 -22.21 -12.73 1.13
C ALA A 598 -22.51 -12.77 -0.39
N ALA A 599 -23.51 -13.52 -0.82
CA ALA A 599 -23.95 -13.53 -2.21
C ALA A 599 -24.55 -12.18 -2.65
N GLU A 600 -25.34 -11.52 -1.79
CA GLU A 600 -25.84 -10.17 -2.07
C GLU A 600 -24.71 -9.14 -2.10
N LEU A 601 -23.73 -9.24 -1.17
CA LEU A 601 -22.53 -8.42 -1.16
C LEU A 601 -21.77 -8.54 -2.49
N GLY A 602 -21.64 -9.75 -3.04
CA GLY A 602 -21.01 -9.96 -4.34
C GLY A 602 -21.63 -9.11 -5.45
N ARG A 603 -22.98 -9.09 -5.54
CA ARG A 603 -23.71 -8.26 -6.52
C ARG A 603 -23.51 -6.75 -6.30
N VAL A 604 -23.32 -6.32 -5.04
CA VAL A 604 -23.04 -4.92 -4.71
C VAL A 604 -21.61 -4.58 -5.13
N VAL A 605 -20.65 -5.45 -4.87
CA VAL A 605 -19.23 -5.28 -5.23
C VAL A 605 -19.04 -5.19 -6.74
N GLU A 606 -19.72 -6.04 -7.52
CA GLU A 606 -19.72 -5.98 -8.99
C GLU A 606 -20.17 -4.61 -9.53
N ARG A 607 -21.11 -3.96 -8.85
CA ARG A 607 -21.60 -2.61 -9.22
C ARG A 607 -20.67 -1.50 -8.76
N LEU A 608 -20.06 -1.68 -7.58
CA LEU A 608 -19.12 -0.69 -7.01
C LEU A 608 -17.83 -0.61 -7.82
N ARG A 609 -17.34 -1.75 -8.33
CA ARG A 609 -16.04 -1.88 -9.02
C ARG A 609 -14.89 -1.23 -8.23
N ARG A 610 -14.96 -1.34 -6.90
CA ARG A 610 -13.96 -0.77 -5.98
C ARG A 610 -13.08 -1.88 -5.41
N PRO A 611 -11.77 -1.79 -5.53
CA PRO A 611 -10.86 -2.81 -5.00
C PRO A 611 -11.01 -3.06 -3.51
N MET A 612 -11.30 -2.03 -2.70
CA MET A 612 -11.55 -2.22 -1.28
C MET A 612 -12.83 -3.04 -1.03
N ALA A 613 -13.86 -2.85 -1.85
CA ALA A 613 -15.08 -3.67 -1.77
C ALA A 613 -14.80 -5.13 -2.16
N ASP A 614 -13.97 -5.36 -3.19
CA ASP A 614 -13.50 -6.69 -3.59
C ASP A 614 -12.64 -7.33 -2.50
N TRP A 615 -11.78 -6.56 -1.84
CA TRP A 615 -11.02 -7.02 -0.67
C TRP A 615 -11.94 -7.54 0.43
N HIS A 616 -12.97 -6.78 0.82
CA HIS A 616 -13.94 -7.22 1.82
C HIS A 616 -14.66 -8.51 1.41
N LEU A 617 -15.08 -8.60 0.16
CA LEU A 617 -15.74 -9.80 -0.37
C LEU A 617 -14.85 -11.04 -0.30
N ARG A 618 -13.56 -10.90 -0.68
CA ARG A 618 -12.59 -12.00 -0.60
C ARG A 618 -12.36 -12.44 0.84
N MET A 619 -12.26 -11.51 1.77
CA MET A 619 -12.09 -11.79 3.20
C MET A 619 -13.30 -12.54 3.77
N VAL A 620 -14.53 -12.10 3.44
CA VAL A 620 -15.77 -12.82 3.81
C VAL A 620 -15.75 -14.25 3.27
N HIS A 621 -15.45 -14.40 1.99
CA HIS A 621 -15.40 -15.76 1.39
C HIS A 621 -14.28 -16.63 1.97
N ALA A 622 -13.14 -16.05 2.32
CA ALA A 622 -12.04 -16.76 2.98
C ALA A 622 -12.47 -17.27 4.37
N GLY A 623 -13.11 -16.43 5.18
CA GLY A 623 -13.66 -16.82 6.49
C GLY A 623 -14.70 -17.92 6.40
N LEU A 624 -15.65 -17.82 5.45
CA LEU A 624 -16.65 -18.86 5.19
C LEU A 624 -16.03 -20.16 4.65
N ALA A 625 -14.94 -20.08 3.91
CA ALA A 625 -14.21 -21.26 3.46
C ALA A 625 -13.51 -21.99 4.62
N ILE A 626 -12.92 -21.26 5.59
CA ILE A 626 -12.36 -21.86 6.81
C ILE A 626 -13.47 -22.58 7.59
N ALA A 627 -14.61 -21.92 7.81
CA ALA A 627 -15.76 -22.49 8.50
C ALA A 627 -16.21 -23.82 7.91
N ALA A 628 -16.12 -23.96 6.59
CA ALA A 628 -16.44 -25.19 5.85
C ALA A 628 -15.27 -26.19 5.75
N GLY A 629 -14.10 -25.91 6.30
CA GLY A 629 -12.88 -26.73 6.19
C GLY A 629 -12.19 -26.73 4.82
N ARG A 630 -12.48 -25.74 3.96
CA ARG A 630 -11.87 -25.58 2.64
C ARG A 630 -10.64 -24.67 2.73
N PHE A 631 -9.61 -25.16 3.41
CA PHE A 631 -8.42 -24.35 3.77
C PHE A 631 -7.63 -23.85 2.55
N ASP A 632 -7.47 -24.64 1.49
CA ASP A 632 -6.78 -24.20 0.27
C ASP A 632 -7.49 -23.01 -0.41
N GLN A 633 -8.83 -23.03 -0.39
CA GLN A 633 -9.62 -21.91 -0.92
C GLN A 633 -9.46 -20.65 -0.06
N ALA A 634 -9.49 -20.80 1.26
CA ALA A 634 -9.31 -19.67 2.18
C ALA A 634 -7.94 -19.02 2.01
N GLU A 635 -6.90 -19.83 1.92
CA GLU A 635 -5.53 -19.38 1.73
C GLU A 635 -5.33 -18.62 0.40
N ARG A 636 -5.84 -19.17 -0.70
CA ARG A 636 -5.80 -18.45 -1.99
C ARG A 636 -6.50 -17.11 -1.92
N LEU A 637 -7.71 -17.04 -1.37
CA LEU A 637 -8.48 -15.81 -1.25
C LEU A 637 -7.77 -14.79 -0.35
N ALA A 638 -7.14 -15.23 0.74
CA ALA A 638 -6.36 -14.36 1.61
C ALA A 638 -5.11 -13.81 0.92
N HIS A 639 -4.40 -14.61 0.14
CA HIS A 639 -3.24 -14.18 -0.65
C HIS A 639 -3.66 -13.19 -1.75
N GLU A 640 -4.77 -13.45 -2.45
CA GLU A 640 -5.32 -12.50 -3.43
C GLU A 640 -5.71 -11.17 -2.76
N ALA A 641 -6.37 -11.23 -1.59
CA ALA A 641 -6.71 -10.05 -0.81
C ALA A 641 -5.47 -9.29 -0.32
N ARG A 642 -4.41 -10.00 0.12
CA ARG A 642 -3.13 -9.41 0.51
C ARG A 642 -2.44 -8.71 -0.65
N HIS A 643 -2.40 -9.37 -1.81
CA HIS A 643 -1.84 -8.79 -3.03
C HIS A 643 -2.58 -7.50 -3.41
N LEU A 644 -3.91 -7.50 -3.28
CA LEU A 644 -4.73 -6.30 -3.49
C LEU A 644 -4.37 -5.20 -2.48
N GLY A 645 -4.23 -5.52 -1.19
CA GLY A 645 -3.80 -4.59 -0.15
C GLY A 645 -2.44 -3.94 -0.43
N HIS A 646 -1.47 -4.73 -0.91
CA HIS A 646 -0.17 -4.19 -1.34
C HIS A 646 -0.28 -3.27 -2.55
N ARG A 647 -1.14 -3.61 -3.52
CA ARG A 647 -1.40 -2.74 -4.69
C ARG A 647 -2.08 -1.43 -4.29
N LEU A 648 -2.88 -1.44 -3.23
CA LEU A 648 -3.54 -0.26 -2.66
C LEU A 648 -2.63 0.54 -1.71
N GLU A 649 -1.43 0.04 -1.40
CA GLU A 649 -0.51 0.59 -0.41
C GLU A 649 -1.15 0.75 0.99
N ASP A 650 -2.15 -0.08 1.30
CA ASP A 650 -2.84 -0.08 2.58
C ASP A 650 -2.35 -1.21 3.47
N TYR A 651 -1.41 -0.90 4.34
CA TYR A 651 -0.79 -1.86 5.25
C TYR A 651 -1.76 -2.36 6.33
N SER A 652 -2.84 -1.63 6.63
CA SER A 652 -3.84 -2.07 7.60
C SER A 652 -4.65 -3.26 7.06
N VAL A 653 -5.06 -3.20 5.80
CA VAL A 653 -5.75 -4.32 5.12
C VAL A 653 -4.83 -5.52 4.90
N VAL A 654 -3.54 -5.29 4.62
CA VAL A 654 -2.53 -6.35 4.56
C VAL A 654 -2.45 -7.08 5.90
N GLY A 655 -2.40 -6.34 7.01
CA GLY A 655 -2.36 -6.90 8.36
C GLY A 655 -3.54 -7.84 8.68
N VAL A 656 -4.75 -7.45 8.31
CA VAL A 656 -5.96 -8.27 8.55
C VAL A 656 -5.93 -9.60 7.78
N THR A 657 -5.28 -9.68 6.62
CA THR A 657 -5.17 -10.96 5.86
C THR A 657 -4.37 -12.02 6.63
N TYR A 658 -3.45 -11.61 7.50
CA TYR A 658 -2.69 -12.54 8.35
C TYR A 658 -3.55 -13.24 9.41
N ALA A 659 -4.70 -12.67 9.80
CA ALA A 659 -5.63 -13.37 10.69
C ALA A 659 -6.25 -14.61 10.00
N ILE A 660 -6.55 -14.50 8.70
CA ILE A 660 -7.06 -15.63 7.90
C ILE A 660 -5.99 -16.71 7.72
N THR A 661 -4.79 -16.33 7.25
CA THR A 661 -3.71 -17.31 7.04
C THR A 661 -3.21 -17.89 8.35
N GLY A 662 -3.23 -17.10 9.44
CA GLY A 662 -2.91 -17.58 10.79
C GLY A 662 -3.86 -18.66 11.28
N GLU A 663 -5.15 -18.49 11.05
CA GLU A 663 -6.14 -19.49 11.43
C GLU A 663 -6.00 -20.79 10.58
N VAL A 664 -5.70 -20.67 9.29
CA VAL A 664 -5.38 -21.83 8.43
C VAL A 664 -4.12 -22.54 8.92
N ASP A 665 -3.04 -21.78 9.21
CA ASP A 665 -1.79 -22.32 9.74
C ASP A 665 -2.02 -23.07 11.06
N ARG A 666 -2.77 -22.48 11.97
CA ARG A 666 -3.13 -23.06 13.26
C ARG A 666 -3.87 -24.39 13.12
N LEU A 667 -4.87 -24.43 12.25
CA LEU A 667 -5.67 -25.63 12.01
C LEU A 667 -4.86 -26.75 11.32
N ARG A 668 -4.02 -26.37 10.35
CA ARG A 668 -3.14 -27.33 9.63
C ARG A 668 -1.91 -27.74 10.45
N GLY A 669 -1.45 -26.90 11.38
CA GLY A 669 -0.18 -27.07 12.07
C GLY A 669 1.02 -26.72 11.18
N SER A 670 0.87 -25.72 10.29
CA SER A 670 1.94 -25.21 9.45
C SER A 670 2.56 -23.95 10.06
N THR A 671 3.84 -23.73 9.84
CA THR A 671 4.58 -22.57 10.36
C THR A 671 5.04 -21.60 9.27
N GLY A 672 4.47 -21.73 8.05
CA GLY A 672 4.97 -21.06 6.85
C GLY A 672 5.12 -19.54 6.98
N GLU A 673 4.11 -18.81 7.48
CA GLU A 673 4.12 -17.35 7.62
C GLU A 673 4.30 -16.84 9.07
N GLN A 674 4.60 -17.75 10.01
CA GLN A 674 4.62 -17.40 11.44
C GLN A 674 5.64 -16.31 11.79
N ALA A 675 6.85 -16.38 11.26
CA ALA A 675 7.90 -15.39 11.52
C ALA A 675 7.52 -13.99 11.00
N GLU A 676 6.91 -13.91 9.82
CA GLU A 676 6.46 -12.64 9.23
C GLU A 676 5.32 -12.04 10.05
N ARG A 677 4.38 -12.87 10.51
CA ARG A 677 3.25 -12.46 11.36
C ARG A 677 3.74 -11.89 12.68
N VAL A 678 4.69 -12.55 13.37
CA VAL A 678 5.27 -12.05 14.60
C VAL A 678 5.99 -10.72 14.38
N ALA A 679 6.80 -10.60 13.32
CA ALA A 679 7.52 -9.36 12.99
C ALA A 679 6.57 -8.19 12.66
N LEU A 680 5.44 -8.48 12.01
CA LEU A 680 4.43 -7.46 11.71
C LEU A 680 3.75 -6.96 12.99
N VAL A 681 3.34 -7.89 13.87
CA VAL A 681 2.55 -7.56 15.06
C VAL A 681 3.36 -6.78 16.11
N GLU A 682 4.68 -6.88 16.09
CA GLU A 682 5.57 -6.08 16.94
C GLU A 682 5.49 -4.58 16.61
N ARG A 683 5.11 -4.24 15.38
CA ARG A 683 4.97 -2.84 14.90
C ARG A 683 3.56 -2.28 15.10
N VAL A 684 2.61 -3.11 15.57
CA VAL A 684 1.19 -2.74 15.67
C VAL A 684 0.76 -2.69 17.13
N SER A 685 0.03 -1.63 17.50
CA SER A 685 -0.44 -1.41 18.87
C SER A 685 -1.81 -2.06 19.17
N TYR A 686 -2.41 -2.80 18.24
CA TYR A 686 -3.75 -3.38 18.42
C TYR A 686 -3.72 -4.65 19.27
N PRO A 687 -4.44 -4.67 20.43
CA PRO A 687 -4.51 -5.86 21.31
C PRO A 687 -5.00 -7.12 20.59
N ILE A 688 -5.98 -6.99 19.67
CA ILE A 688 -6.54 -8.12 18.94
C ILE A 688 -5.48 -8.80 18.04
N ALA A 689 -4.62 -8.05 17.37
CA ALA A 689 -3.58 -8.61 16.50
C ALA A 689 -2.51 -9.37 17.33
N LYS A 690 -2.17 -8.83 18.49
CA LYS A 690 -1.24 -9.51 19.44
C LYS A 690 -1.86 -10.75 20.06
N ALA A 691 -3.15 -10.70 20.41
CA ALA A 691 -3.89 -11.85 20.94
C ALA A 691 -3.98 -12.99 19.92
N ASP A 692 -4.30 -12.68 18.66
CA ASP A 692 -4.36 -13.64 17.57
C ASP A 692 -2.99 -14.30 17.34
N THR A 693 -1.94 -13.49 17.19
CA THR A 693 -0.60 -13.99 16.96
C THR A 693 -0.08 -14.83 18.15
N ALA A 694 -0.37 -14.41 19.39
CA ALA A 694 0.00 -15.18 20.59
C ALA A 694 -0.69 -16.55 20.61
N PHE A 695 -1.98 -16.60 20.26
CA PHE A 695 -2.72 -17.87 20.21
C PHE A 695 -2.18 -18.81 19.12
N VAL A 696 -1.99 -18.31 17.91
CA VAL A 696 -1.41 -19.09 16.80
C VAL A 696 -0.02 -19.60 17.16
N SER A 697 0.85 -18.73 17.73
CA SER A 697 2.20 -19.11 18.19
C SER A 697 2.16 -20.23 19.23
N ALA A 698 1.25 -20.13 20.21
CA ALA A 698 1.14 -21.13 21.27
C ALA A 698 0.76 -22.51 20.70
N VAL A 699 -0.22 -22.57 19.80
CA VAL A 699 -0.69 -23.81 19.18
C VAL A 699 0.38 -24.43 18.27
N LEU A 700 1.16 -23.60 17.56
CA LEU A 700 2.23 -24.05 16.67
C LEU A 700 3.55 -24.40 17.41
N GLY A 701 3.61 -24.18 18.73
CA GLY A 701 4.75 -24.54 19.57
C GLY A 701 5.82 -23.46 19.72
N ASP A 702 5.61 -22.26 19.19
CA ASP A 702 6.44 -21.08 19.47
C ASP A 702 6.03 -20.44 20.81
N VAL A 703 6.39 -21.14 21.89
CA VAL A 703 6.02 -20.76 23.27
C VAL A 703 6.67 -19.44 23.70
N GLU A 704 7.83 -19.09 23.16
CA GLU A 704 8.53 -17.86 23.49
C GLU A 704 7.78 -16.62 22.98
N SER A 705 7.46 -16.58 21.68
CA SER A 705 6.65 -15.50 21.09
C SER A 705 5.26 -15.45 21.72
N ALA A 706 4.61 -16.60 21.93
CA ALA A 706 3.32 -16.67 22.59
C ALA A 706 3.32 -16.02 23.97
N ARG A 707 4.29 -16.38 24.82
CA ARG A 707 4.40 -15.85 26.19
C ARG A 707 4.69 -14.35 26.18
N ARG A 708 5.61 -13.90 25.36
CA ARG A 708 5.98 -12.48 25.25
C ARG A 708 4.78 -11.63 24.86
N LEU A 709 4.08 -11.99 23.77
CA LEU A 709 2.89 -11.26 23.31
C LEU A 709 1.73 -11.33 24.32
N HIS A 710 1.59 -12.48 24.99
CA HIS A 710 0.59 -12.68 26.04
C HIS A 710 0.82 -11.72 27.22
N GLU A 711 2.02 -11.64 27.75
CA GLU A 711 2.36 -10.75 28.86
C GLU A 711 2.24 -9.26 28.48
N GLU A 712 2.51 -8.89 27.24
CA GLU A 712 2.33 -7.52 26.75
C GLU A 712 0.86 -7.06 26.79
N VAL A 713 -0.08 -7.93 26.50
CA VAL A 713 -1.51 -7.56 26.39
C VAL A 713 -2.27 -7.83 27.70
N LYS A 714 -1.83 -8.78 28.51
CA LYS A 714 -2.47 -9.17 29.79
C LYS A 714 -2.90 -7.99 30.68
N PRO A 715 -2.08 -6.91 30.84
CA PRO A 715 -2.48 -5.76 31.66
C PRO A 715 -3.67 -4.96 31.12
N PHE A 716 -3.95 -5.06 29.82
CA PHE A 716 -5.01 -4.29 29.17
C PHE A 716 -6.37 -5.00 29.21
N ILE A 717 -6.42 -6.31 29.47
CA ILE A 717 -7.65 -7.12 29.42
C ILE A 717 -8.78 -6.55 30.28
N PRO A 718 -8.57 -6.15 31.56
CA PRO A 718 -9.65 -5.65 32.40
C PRO A 718 -10.23 -4.33 31.94
N GLY A 719 -9.50 -3.55 31.14
CA GLY A 719 -9.90 -2.23 30.63
C GLY A 719 -10.27 -2.22 29.15
N LEU A 720 -10.30 -3.36 28.46
CA LEU A 720 -10.66 -3.41 27.06
C LEU A 720 -12.10 -2.92 26.85
N PRO A 721 -12.30 -1.96 25.93
CA PRO A 721 -13.64 -1.50 25.59
C PRO A 721 -14.48 -2.62 24.98
N VAL A 722 -15.70 -2.82 25.50
CA VAL A 722 -16.64 -3.85 25.03
C VAL A 722 -17.25 -3.40 23.70
N ASN A 723 -16.45 -3.51 22.64
CA ASN A 723 -16.81 -3.23 21.25
C ASN A 723 -16.72 -4.52 20.40
N GLY A 724 -16.83 -4.42 19.08
CA GLY A 724 -16.81 -5.57 18.18
C GLY A 724 -15.49 -6.37 18.18
N ARG A 725 -14.42 -5.80 18.70
CA ARG A 725 -13.12 -6.49 18.84
C ARG A 725 -12.96 -7.21 20.17
N TRP A 726 -13.83 -6.89 21.15
CA TRP A 726 -13.70 -7.39 22.53
C TRP A 726 -13.85 -8.92 22.60
N LEU A 727 -14.95 -9.46 22.08
CA LEU A 727 -15.25 -10.90 22.15
C LEU A 727 -14.14 -11.76 21.52
N PRO A 728 -13.67 -11.52 20.26
CA PRO A 728 -12.58 -12.27 19.68
C PRO A 728 -11.26 -12.08 20.45
N THR A 729 -10.92 -10.86 20.88
CA THR A 729 -9.69 -10.61 21.64
C THR A 729 -9.63 -11.41 22.92
N VAL A 730 -10.66 -11.31 23.76
CA VAL A 730 -10.71 -12.03 25.03
C VAL A 730 -10.76 -13.54 24.83
N SER A 731 -11.44 -14.01 23.77
CA SER A 731 -11.49 -15.44 23.44
C SER A 731 -10.13 -16.02 23.02
N MET A 732 -9.36 -15.28 22.20
CA MET A 732 -7.99 -15.69 21.81
C MET A 732 -7.05 -15.68 23.00
N PHE A 733 -7.18 -14.66 23.86
CA PHE A 733 -6.43 -14.58 25.13
C PHE A 733 -6.72 -15.75 26.05
N ALA A 734 -8.00 -16.06 26.21
CA ALA A 734 -8.46 -17.21 26.99
C ALA A 734 -7.88 -18.53 26.48
N GLN A 735 -7.84 -18.70 25.17
CA GLN A 735 -7.25 -19.89 24.54
C GLN A 735 -5.72 -19.94 24.72
N THR A 736 -5.04 -18.78 24.60
CA THR A 736 -3.60 -18.68 24.89
C THR A 736 -3.31 -19.01 26.36
N ALA A 737 -4.12 -18.54 27.30
CA ALA A 737 -4.01 -18.89 28.72
C ALA A 737 -4.13 -20.41 28.95
N CYS A 738 -5.00 -21.08 28.19
CA CYS A 738 -5.11 -22.54 28.25
C CYS A 738 -3.84 -23.24 27.74
N GLU A 739 -3.25 -22.76 26.65
CA GLU A 739 -2.01 -23.33 26.10
C GLU A 739 -0.79 -23.07 27.03
N LEU A 740 -0.71 -21.88 27.60
CA LEU A 740 0.38 -21.48 28.52
C LEU A 740 0.17 -21.90 29.98
N GLN A 741 -0.96 -22.54 30.30
CA GLN A 741 -1.35 -22.98 31.64
C GLN A 741 -1.37 -21.83 32.65
N ASP A 742 -2.06 -20.69 32.35
CA ASP A 742 -2.28 -19.53 33.19
C ASP A 742 -3.68 -19.58 33.86
N PRO A 743 -3.85 -20.18 35.06
CA PRO A 743 -5.17 -20.33 35.69
C PRO A 743 -5.74 -19.01 36.19
N ASP A 744 -4.92 -18.02 36.57
CA ASP A 744 -5.37 -16.74 37.09
C ASP A 744 -6.08 -15.93 36.00
N LEU A 745 -5.50 -15.90 34.82
CA LEU A 745 -6.13 -15.26 33.66
C LEU A 745 -7.33 -16.09 33.15
N ALA A 746 -7.24 -17.42 33.21
CA ALA A 746 -8.34 -18.29 32.83
C ALA A 746 -9.62 -18.02 33.65
N ASP A 747 -9.52 -17.79 34.95
CA ASP A 747 -10.68 -17.48 35.81
C ASP A 747 -11.30 -16.13 35.44
N GLN A 748 -10.48 -15.11 35.20
CA GLN A 748 -10.93 -13.79 34.74
C GLN A 748 -11.66 -13.88 33.39
N CYS A 749 -11.04 -14.56 32.41
CA CYS A 749 -11.65 -14.74 31.09
C CYS A 749 -12.93 -15.59 31.17
N TYR A 750 -12.98 -16.64 32.02
CA TYR A 750 -14.16 -17.44 32.19
C TYR A 750 -15.35 -16.61 32.69
N ALA A 751 -15.12 -15.79 33.74
CA ALA A 751 -16.15 -14.92 34.29
C ALA A 751 -16.66 -13.88 33.27
N ALA A 752 -15.73 -13.31 32.47
CA ALA A 752 -16.05 -12.30 31.47
C ALA A 752 -16.82 -12.88 30.27
N LEU A 753 -16.50 -14.09 29.82
CA LEU A 753 -17.09 -14.74 28.64
C LEU A 753 -18.38 -15.51 28.95
N LEU A 754 -18.59 -15.96 30.19
CA LEU A 754 -19.73 -16.80 30.56
C LEU A 754 -21.11 -16.22 30.21
N PRO A 755 -21.39 -14.89 30.35
CA PRO A 755 -22.66 -14.29 29.93
C PRO A 755 -22.99 -14.49 28.43
N TYR A 756 -21.96 -14.72 27.61
CA TYR A 756 -22.04 -14.83 26.14
C TYR A 756 -21.91 -16.27 25.62
N ALA A 757 -22.05 -17.28 26.49
CA ALA A 757 -21.86 -18.70 26.14
C ALA A 757 -22.63 -19.15 24.89
N SER A 758 -23.82 -18.57 24.65
CA SER A 758 -24.66 -18.89 23.49
C SER A 758 -24.18 -18.29 22.17
N ARG A 759 -23.13 -17.46 22.18
CA ARG A 759 -22.57 -16.83 20.97
C ARG A 759 -21.53 -17.69 20.29
N CYS A 760 -21.26 -17.38 19.03
CA CYS A 760 -20.08 -17.84 18.33
C CYS A 760 -18.95 -16.79 18.39
N MET A 761 -17.72 -17.26 18.36
CA MET A 761 -16.53 -16.41 18.29
C MET A 761 -16.40 -15.82 16.89
N ALA A 762 -17.04 -14.70 16.68
CA ALA A 762 -16.97 -13.92 15.45
C ALA A 762 -16.89 -12.43 15.79
N GLY A 763 -16.36 -11.63 14.92
CA GLY A 763 -16.31 -10.18 15.12
C GLY A 763 -15.49 -9.50 14.03
N GLY A 764 -15.74 -8.19 13.85
CA GLY A 764 -15.09 -7.38 12.82
C GLY A 764 -16.05 -7.10 11.65
N ALA A 765 -15.74 -6.16 10.78
CA ALA A 765 -16.63 -5.70 9.71
C ALA A 765 -16.73 -6.67 8.51
N GLY A 766 -17.32 -7.83 8.71
CA GLY A 766 -17.50 -8.87 7.67
C GLY A 766 -16.23 -9.62 7.27
N SER A 767 -15.10 -9.32 7.89
CA SER A 767 -13.78 -9.80 7.45
C SER A 767 -13.12 -10.79 8.41
N VAL A 768 -13.86 -11.41 9.33
CA VAL A 768 -13.30 -12.26 10.37
C VAL A 768 -13.85 -13.70 10.30
N VAL A 769 -13.03 -14.62 10.78
CA VAL A 769 -13.36 -16.04 10.87
C VAL A 769 -14.34 -16.27 12.02
N CYS A 770 -15.41 -17.06 11.78
CA CYS A 770 -16.19 -17.64 12.85
C CYS A 770 -15.47 -18.88 13.38
N GLN A 771 -14.85 -18.76 14.57
CA GLN A 771 -14.10 -19.84 15.23
C GLN A 771 -14.97 -20.81 16.05
N GLY A 772 -16.26 -20.84 15.82
CA GLY A 772 -17.20 -21.75 16.46
C GLY A 772 -17.82 -21.22 17.75
N SER A 773 -18.50 -22.11 18.44
CA SER A 773 -19.20 -21.79 19.68
C SER A 773 -18.26 -21.34 20.81
N LEU A 774 -18.58 -20.24 21.46
CA LEU A 774 -17.86 -19.75 22.62
C LEU A 774 -17.83 -20.76 23.80
N SER A 775 -18.83 -21.64 23.86
CA SER A 775 -18.83 -22.73 24.85
C SER A 775 -17.62 -23.66 24.71
N MET A 776 -16.98 -23.78 23.53
CA MET A 776 -15.70 -24.50 23.40
C MET A 776 -14.60 -23.84 24.24
N VAL A 777 -14.46 -22.53 24.17
CA VAL A 777 -13.47 -21.78 24.96
C VAL A 777 -13.77 -21.88 26.45
N LEU A 778 -15.04 -21.72 26.83
CA LEU A 778 -15.48 -21.88 28.23
C LEU A 778 -15.20 -23.30 28.75
N GLY A 779 -15.38 -24.33 27.93
CA GLY A 779 -15.04 -25.72 28.29
C GLY A 779 -13.53 -25.89 28.54
N ARG A 780 -12.67 -25.27 27.72
CA ARG A 780 -11.20 -25.30 27.92
C ARG A 780 -10.78 -24.57 29.19
N LEU A 781 -11.34 -23.38 29.43
CA LEU A 781 -11.11 -22.60 30.67
C LEU A 781 -11.56 -23.37 31.92
N ALA A 782 -12.76 -23.91 31.90
CA ALA A 782 -13.30 -24.71 33.00
C ALA A 782 -12.44 -25.97 33.28
N ALA A 783 -11.92 -26.62 32.22
CA ALA A 783 -11.00 -27.75 32.35
C ALA A 783 -9.68 -27.32 33.01
N LEU A 784 -9.08 -26.19 32.61
CA LEU A 784 -7.86 -25.65 33.24
C LEU A 784 -8.11 -25.29 34.71
N LEU A 785 -9.28 -24.75 35.03
CA LEU A 785 -9.69 -24.42 36.41
C LEU A 785 -10.17 -25.64 37.20
N SER A 786 -10.01 -26.86 36.69
CA SER A 786 -10.45 -28.13 37.34
C SER A 786 -11.98 -28.21 37.58
N ARG A 787 -12.81 -27.41 36.91
CA ARG A 787 -14.29 -27.41 36.97
C ARG A 787 -14.84 -28.44 35.97
N ARG A 788 -14.61 -29.75 36.23
CA ARG A 788 -14.83 -30.84 35.28
C ARG A 788 -16.27 -30.96 34.75
N GLU A 789 -17.26 -30.78 35.61
CA GLU A 789 -18.67 -30.86 35.26
C GLU A 789 -19.07 -29.73 34.31
N ASP A 790 -18.66 -28.50 34.64
CA ASP A 790 -18.89 -27.32 33.79
C ASP A 790 -18.18 -27.47 32.42
N ALA A 791 -16.93 -27.96 32.41
CA ALA A 791 -16.17 -28.22 31.19
C ALA A 791 -16.92 -29.23 30.28
N GLY A 792 -17.40 -30.35 30.85
CA GLY A 792 -18.15 -31.37 30.11
C GLY A 792 -19.45 -30.81 29.51
N ARG A 793 -20.20 -30.01 30.30
CA ARG A 793 -21.43 -29.34 29.84
C ARG A 793 -21.13 -28.38 28.67
N HIS A 794 -20.14 -27.53 28.82
CA HIS A 794 -19.73 -26.57 27.77
C HIS A 794 -19.26 -27.26 26.49
N PHE A 795 -18.46 -28.34 26.59
CA PHE A 795 -18.05 -29.09 25.40
C PHE A 795 -19.23 -29.77 24.69
N ALA A 796 -20.17 -30.32 25.45
CA ALA A 796 -21.36 -30.95 24.87
C ALA A 796 -22.21 -29.92 24.12
N GLU A 797 -22.43 -28.73 24.69
CA GLU A 797 -23.12 -27.63 24.07
C GLU A 797 -22.37 -27.14 22.80
N ALA A 798 -21.04 -26.96 22.89
CA ALA A 798 -20.23 -26.53 21.75
C ALA A 798 -20.27 -27.50 20.57
N VAL A 799 -20.20 -28.81 20.83
CA VAL A 799 -20.36 -29.85 19.78
C VAL A 799 -21.74 -29.75 19.14
N ALA A 800 -22.79 -29.61 19.95
CA ALA A 800 -24.16 -29.51 19.43
C ALA A 800 -24.36 -28.26 18.56
N VAL A 801 -23.87 -27.11 19.00
CA VAL A 801 -23.91 -25.85 18.23
C VAL A 801 -23.10 -25.96 16.94
N ASN A 802 -21.81 -26.33 17.02
CA ASN A 802 -20.92 -26.41 15.86
C ASN A 802 -21.40 -27.40 14.81
N ARG A 803 -21.99 -28.55 15.21
CA ARG A 803 -22.61 -29.49 14.27
C ARG A 803 -23.85 -28.89 13.60
N ARG A 804 -24.73 -28.26 14.37
CA ARG A 804 -25.97 -27.64 13.84
C ARG A 804 -25.68 -26.58 12.78
N ILE A 805 -24.64 -25.78 12.97
CA ILE A 805 -24.30 -24.70 12.05
C ILE A 805 -23.26 -25.08 10.98
N GLY A 806 -22.77 -26.33 11.00
CA GLY A 806 -21.88 -26.85 9.97
C GLY A 806 -20.39 -26.47 10.11
N LEU A 807 -19.95 -26.06 11.28
CA LEU A 807 -18.55 -25.69 11.57
C LEU A 807 -17.67 -26.94 11.84
N VAL A 808 -17.49 -27.74 10.81
CA VAL A 808 -16.84 -29.06 10.92
C VAL A 808 -15.45 -29.03 11.53
N PRO A 809 -14.54 -28.08 11.22
CA PRO A 809 -13.23 -27.99 11.85
C PRO A 809 -13.32 -27.82 13.38
N TYR A 810 -14.23 -26.98 13.81
CA TYR A 810 -14.40 -26.67 15.26
C TYR A 810 -15.18 -27.77 16.02
N VAL A 811 -15.93 -28.63 15.32
CA VAL A 811 -16.42 -29.90 15.89
C VAL A 811 -15.23 -30.77 16.28
N ALA A 812 -14.27 -30.95 15.37
CA ALA A 812 -13.09 -31.80 15.62
C ALA A 812 -12.25 -31.26 16.79
N GLU A 813 -12.00 -29.95 16.87
CA GLU A 813 -11.29 -29.34 18.00
C GLU A 813 -12.03 -29.50 19.32
N THR A 814 -13.35 -29.28 19.32
CA THR A 814 -14.16 -29.44 20.54
C THR A 814 -14.13 -30.90 21.03
N LEU A 815 -14.29 -31.86 20.13
CA LEU A 815 -14.23 -33.28 20.47
C LEU A 815 -12.85 -33.69 20.99
N LEU A 816 -11.78 -33.16 20.43
CA LEU A 816 -10.42 -33.39 20.92
C LEU A 816 -10.27 -32.88 22.36
N HIS A 817 -10.64 -31.63 22.64
CA HIS A 817 -10.53 -31.05 23.99
C HIS A 817 -11.41 -31.79 25.00
N TRP A 818 -12.59 -32.21 24.61
CA TRP A 818 -13.47 -33.01 25.46
C TRP A 818 -12.88 -34.39 25.73
N SER A 819 -12.31 -35.07 24.70
CA SER A 819 -11.63 -36.33 24.87
C SER A 819 -10.43 -36.23 25.82
N LYS A 820 -9.63 -35.16 25.72
CA LYS A 820 -8.52 -34.89 26.64
C LYS A 820 -9.00 -34.70 28.09
N LEU A 821 -10.14 -34.05 28.31
CA LEU A 821 -10.76 -33.91 29.64
C LEU A 821 -11.12 -35.26 30.26
N LEU A 822 -11.71 -36.16 29.47
CA LEU A 822 -12.22 -37.45 29.92
C LEU A 822 -11.15 -38.51 30.03
N ALA A 823 -10.14 -38.53 29.17
CA ALA A 823 -9.15 -39.60 29.07
C ALA A 823 -8.49 -40.03 30.38
N PRO A 824 -8.16 -39.11 31.34
CA PRO A 824 -7.56 -39.52 32.62
C PRO A 824 -8.50 -40.31 33.59
N ALA A 825 -9.81 -40.07 33.49
CA ALA A 825 -10.80 -40.63 34.43
C ALA A 825 -11.70 -41.69 33.77
N ASP A 826 -12.03 -41.52 32.50
CA ASP A 826 -12.89 -42.42 31.73
C ASP A 826 -12.35 -42.54 30.28
N PRO A 827 -11.33 -43.37 30.06
CA PRO A 827 -10.80 -43.65 28.72
C PRO A 827 -11.82 -44.22 27.76
N GLY A 828 -12.85 -44.96 28.30
CA GLY A 828 -13.93 -45.54 27.50
C GLY A 828 -14.81 -44.50 26.86
N ALA A 829 -15.18 -43.48 27.58
CA ALA A 829 -15.95 -42.32 27.08
C ALA A 829 -15.08 -41.40 26.22
N ALA A 830 -13.80 -41.25 26.49
CA ALA A 830 -12.88 -40.42 25.73
C ALA A 830 -12.62 -40.94 24.30
N ARG A 831 -12.52 -42.28 24.17
CA ARG A 831 -12.12 -42.91 22.89
C ARG A 831 -13.01 -42.59 21.70
N PRO A 832 -14.34 -42.70 21.73
CA PRO A 832 -15.20 -42.38 20.58
C PRO A 832 -15.11 -40.91 20.17
N LEU A 833 -14.90 -39.99 21.13
CA LEU A 833 -14.70 -38.57 20.83
C LEU A 833 -13.38 -38.33 20.09
N ALA A 834 -12.31 -39.00 20.56
CA ALA A 834 -11.02 -38.91 19.90
C ALA A 834 -11.00 -39.56 18.50
N GLU A 835 -11.72 -40.69 18.32
CA GLU A 835 -11.88 -41.35 17.01
C GLU A 835 -12.60 -40.45 16.01
N GLU A 836 -13.69 -39.82 16.39
CA GLU A 836 -14.41 -38.86 15.53
C GLU A 836 -13.57 -37.63 15.21
N ALA A 837 -12.90 -37.03 16.22
CA ALA A 837 -11.99 -35.90 16.03
C ALA A 837 -10.87 -36.26 15.04
N HIS A 838 -10.27 -37.44 15.19
CA HIS A 838 -9.21 -37.93 14.32
C HIS A 838 -9.68 -38.14 12.87
N ALA A 839 -10.87 -38.71 12.70
CA ALA A 839 -11.44 -38.95 11.37
C ALA A 839 -11.72 -37.63 10.63
N ILE A 840 -12.32 -36.63 11.32
CA ILE A 840 -12.57 -35.30 10.74
C ILE A 840 -11.25 -34.62 10.40
N ALA A 841 -10.28 -34.62 11.34
CA ALA A 841 -8.98 -33.99 11.16
C ALA A 841 -8.18 -34.60 10.00
N THR A 842 -8.22 -35.92 9.83
CA THR A 842 -7.57 -36.62 8.72
C THR A 842 -8.19 -36.20 7.37
N ARG A 843 -9.51 -36.16 7.30
CA ARG A 843 -10.23 -35.73 6.09
C ARG A 843 -9.96 -34.30 5.70
N LEU A 844 -9.86 -33.38 6.67
CA LEU A 844 -9.68 -31.93 6.44
C LEU A 844 -8.20 -31.50 6.42
N GLY A 845 -7.25 -32.39 6.74
CA GLY A 845 -5.82 -32.03 6.82
C GLY A 845 -5.47 -31.20 8.06
N MET A 846 -6.19 -31.36 9.18
CA MET A 846 -5.95 -30.63 10.44
C MET A 846 -4.81 -31.31 11.23
N GLY A 847 -3.57 -30.89 11.00
CA GLY A 847 -2.38 -31.58 11.51
C GLY A 847 -2.30 -31.62 13.03
N VAL A 848 -2.64 -30.54 13.73
CA VAL A 848 -2.60 -30.44 15.20
C VAL A 848 -3.65 -31.39 15.81
N VAL A 849 -4.91 -31.29 15.38
CA VAL A 849 -6.00 -32.13 15.91
C VAL A 849 -5.75 -33.61 15.61
N ARG A 850 -5.24 -33.94 14.44
CA ARG A 850 -4.89 -35.32 14.05
C ARG A 850 -3.81 -35.92 14.93
N ARG A 851 -2.71 -35.14 15.17
CA ARG A 851 -1.61 -35.59 16.04
C ARG A 851 -2.09 -35.81 17.48
N ASP A 852 -2.81 -34.85 18.02
CA ASP A 852 -3.23 -34.85 19.42
C ASP A 852 -4.32 -35.91 19.69
N SER A 853 -5.25 -36.13 18.75
CA SER A 853 -6.26 -37.20 18.88
C SER A 853 -5.61 -38.60 18.79
N ALA A 854 -4.61 -38.77 17.91
CA ALA A 854 -3.83 -40.00 17.87
C ALA A 854 -3.11 -40.28 19.19
N ALA A 855 -2.59 -39.21 19.87
CA ALA A 855 -1.99 -39.37 21.20
C ALA A 855 -2.99 -39.85 22.26
N VAL A 856 -4.23 -39.29 22.24
CA VAL A 856 -5.30 -39.78 23.16
C VAL A 856 -5.65 -41.23 22.86
N LEU A 857 -5.75 -41.62 21.60
CA LEU A 857 -6.06 -43.00 21.17
C LEU A 857 -4.91 -43.96 21.51
N GLY A 858 -3.66 -43.52 21.41
CA GLY A 858 -2.47 -44.28 21.73
C GLY A 858 -2.24 -44.45 23.24
N ALA A 859 -2.65 -43.51 24.06
CA ALA A 859 -2.50 -43.54 25.52
C ALA A 859 -3.29 -44.68 26.17
N GLY A 860 -4.37 -45.18 25.50
CA GLY A 860 -5.12 -46.36 25.94
C GLY A 860 -4.59 -47.72 25.44
N THR A 861 -3.53 -47.74 24.65
CA THR A 861 -3.00 -48.92 23.97
C THR A 861 -1.53 -49.23 24.28
N ASP A 862 -0.90 -48.49 25.22
CA ASP A 862 0.45 -48.84 25.61
C ASP A 862 0.44 -50.11 26.44
N PRO A 863 1.00 -51.17 25.89
CA PRO A 863 1.04 -52.46 26.60
C PRO A 863 1.88 -52.44 27.85
N LEU A 864 2.68 -51.39 28.07
CA LEU A 864 3.56 -51.25 29.20
C LEU A 864 2.98 -50.26 30.25
N THR A 865 3.02 -50.70 31.53
CA THR A 865 2.80 -49.82 32.65
C THR A 865 3.89 -48.74 32.71
N ARG A 866 3.62 -47.63 33.42
CA ARG A 866 4.61 -46.54 33.60
C ARG A 866 5.97 -47.11 34.04
N ARG A 867 5.99 -48.04 35.02
CA ARG A 867 7.22 -48.64 35.53
C ARG A 867 7.91 -49.55 34.50
N GLU A 868 7.16 -50.31 33.76
CA GLU A 868 7.69 -51.15 32.68
C GLU A 868 8.30 -50.29 31.55
N ARG A 869 7.71 -49.14 31.24
CA ARG A 869 8.25 -48.18 30.26
C ARG A 869 9.56 -47.55 30.72
N GLU A 870 9.64 -47.15 32.00
CA GLU A 870 10.86 -46.62 32.59
C GLU A 870 12.01 -47.67 32.51
N VAL A 871 11.71 -48.93 32.77
CA VAL A 871 12.68 -50.04 32.65
C VAL A 871 13.05 -50.25 31.17
N ALA A 872 12.07 -50.24 30.25
CA ALA A 872 12.30 -50.41 28.80
C ALA A 872 13.15 -49.28 28.22
N GLY A 873 12.95 -48.02 28.66
CA GLY A 873 13.77 -46.86 28.30
C GLY A 873 15.23 -47.02 28.66
N LEU A 874 15.52 -47.46 29.90
CA LEU A 874 16.88 -47.75 30.32
C LEU A 874 17.52 -48.94 29.58
N VAL A 875 16.71 -49.92 29.18
CA VAL A 875 17.16 -51.01 28.28
C VAL A 875 17.54 -50.46 26.90
N ALA A 876 16.77 -49.50 26.35
CA ALA A 876 17.08 -48.81 25.08
C ALA A 876 18.37 -47.98 25.18
N GLU A 877 18.63 -47.35 26.33
CA GLU A 877 19.90 -46.68 26.63
C GLU A 877 21.10 -47.64 26.77
N GLY A 878 20.91 -48.95 26.66
CA GLY A 878 21.96 -49.95 26.77
C GLY A 878 22.37 -50.32 28.20
N ARG A 879 21.59 -49.90 29.22
CA ARG A 879 21.92 -50.19 30.64
C ARG A 879 21.77 -51.67 30.98
N SER A 880 22.68 -52.22 31.77
CA SER A 880 22.58 -53.59 32.33
C SER A 880 21.48 -53.72 33.40
N ASN A 881 20.99 -54.92 33.68
CA ASN A 881 20.00 -55.15 34.73
C ASN A 881 20.52 -54.68 36.12
N ARG A 882 21.81 -54.76 36.35
CA ARG A 882 22.45 -54.26 37.56
C ARG A 882 22.36 -52.74 37.66
N GLU A 883 22.70 -52.02 36.61
CA GLU A 883 22.61 -50.54 36.60
C GLU A 883 21.16 -50.05 36.72
N ILE A 884 20.20 -50.76 36.10
CA ILE A 884 18.78 -50.49 36.27
C ILE A 884 18.30 -50.72 37.68
N ALA A 885 18.79 -51.83 38.30
CA ALA A 885 18.48 -52.16 39.70
C ALA A 885 19.02 -51.11 40.67
N GLU A 886 20.25 -50.64 40.47
CA GLU A 886 20.87 -49.57 41.26
C GLU A 886 20.08 -48.27 41.13
N ARG A 887 19.71 -47.89 39.93
CA ARG A 887 18.95 -46.64 39.67
C ARG A 887 17.56 -46.65 40.30
N PHE A 888 16.90 -47.79 40.39
CA PHE A 888 15.54 -47.93 40.93
C PHE A 888 15.47 -48.46 42.33
N VAL A 889 16.62 -48.71 42.96
CA VAL A 889 16.75 -49.30 44.33
C VAL A 889 15.98 -50.63 44.40
N LEU A 890 16.18 -51.49 43.39
CA LEU A 890 15.59 -52.82 43.27
C LEU A 890 16.68 -53.92 43.32
N SER A 891 16.26 -55.20 43.45
CA SER A 891 17.17 -56.32 43.20
C SER A 891 17.32 -56.57 41.70
N GLU A 892 18.44 -57.06 41.22
CA GLU A 892 18.71 -57.42 39.83
C GLU A 892 17.68 -58.45 39.33
N ARG A 893 17.27 -59.36 40.16
CA ARG A 893 16.21 -60.36 39.87
C ARG A 893 14.84 -59.71 39.67
N THR A 894 14.56 -58.63 40.36
CA THR A 894 13.32 -57.88 40.16
C THR A 894 13.30 -57.18 38.75
N VAL A 895 14.45 -56.62 38.35
CA VAL A 895 14.60 -56.04 37.01
C VAL A 895 14.51 -57.11 35.91
N GLU A 896 15.12 -58.31 36.09
CA GLU A 896 14.95 -59.44 35.18
C GLU A 896 13.48 -59.87 35.00
N THR A 897 12.74 -59.83 36.12
CA THR A 897 11.30 -60.17 36.08
C THR A 897 10.52 -59.06 35.30
N HIS A 898 10.85 -57.79 35.46
CA HIS A 898 10.27 -56.72 34.70
C HIS A 898 10.58 -56.83 33.20
N VAL A 899 11.84 -57.03 32.83
CA VAL A 899 12.28 -57.20 31.46
C VAL A 899 11.57 -58.45 30.82
N SER A 900 11.49 -59.57 31.51
CA SER A 900 10.79 -60.76 31.03
C SER A 900 9.29 -60.51 30.79
N ARG A 901 8.63 -59.82 31.72
CA ARG A 901 7.21 -59.43 31.58
C ARG A 901 7.00 -58.46 30.40
N ILE A 902 7.90 -57.46 30.22
CA ILE A 902 7.87 -56.56 29.11
C ILE A 902 8.00 -57.33 27.78
N LEU A 903 8.97 -58.17 27.66
CA LEU A 903 9.18 -59.04 26.47
C LEU A 903 7.91 -59.85 26.14
N THR A 904 7.32 -60.51 27.16
CA THR A 904 6.09 -61.27 27.01
C THR A 904 4.90 -60.40 26.55
N LYS A 905 4.72 -59.22 27.17
CA LYS A 905 3.63 -58.28 26.81
C LYS A 905 3.77 -57.76 25.39
N LEU A 906 4.99 -57.57 24.91
CA LEU A 906 5.28 -57.01 23.59
C LEU A 906 5.44 -58.12 22.52
N GLY A 907 5.42 -59.40 22.89
CA GLY A 907 5.66 -60.49 21.95
C GLY A 907 7.10 -60.54 21.44
N LEU A 908 8.07 -59.96 22.19
CA LEU A 908 9.48 -59.91 21.82
C LEU A 908 10.26 -61.05 22.45
N SER A 909 11.32 -61.51 21.78
CA SER A 909 12.10 -62.65 22.23
C SER A 909 13.46 -62.28 22.78
N SER A 910 13.89 -61.02 22.66
CA SER A 910 15.19 -60.58 23.13
C SER A 910 15.22 -59.14 23.63
N ARG A 911 16.20 -58.83 24.51
CA ARG A 911 16.49 -57.50 25.01
C ARG A 911 16.83 -56.51 23.89
N THR A 912 17.54 -57.00 22.86
CA THR A 912 17.90 -56.17 21.70
C THR A 912 16.65 -55.76 20.88
N GLN A 913 15.67 -56.65 20.76
CA GLN A 913 14.39 -56.33 20.13
C GLN A 913 13.59 -55.30 20.95
N LEU A 914 13.68 -55.36 22.29
CA LEU A 914 13.06 -54.39 23.17
C LEU A 914 13.70 -52.98 22.98
N ALA A 915 15.02 -52.92 22.90
CA ALA A 915 15.74 -51.67 22.63
C ALA A 915 15.35 -51.08 21.26
N ALA A 916 15.33 -51.90 20.21
CA ALA A 916 14.90 -51.48 18.88
C ALA A 916 13.43 -50.99 18.85
N TRP A 917 12.55 -51.68 19.58
CA TRP A 917 11.12 -51.33 19.67
C TRP A 917 10.92 -49.98 20.38
N MET A 918 11.69 -49.67 21.40
CA MET A 918 11.67 -48.38 22.08
C MET A 918 12.18 -47.25 21.16
N LEU A 919 13.34 -47.44 20.50
CA LEU A 919 13.94 -46.46 19.58
C LEU A 919 13.11 -46.16 18.34
N ALA A 920 12.23 -47.06 17.92
CA ALA A 920 11.31 -46.84 16.80
C ALA A 920 10.05 -46.05 17.19
N ARG A 921 9.84 -45.74 18.47
CA ARG A 921 8.68 -45.03 19.00
C ARG A 921 8.98 -43.62 19.59
N ASP A 922 10.28 -43.35 19.86
CA ASP A 922 10.77 -41.98 20.09
C ASP A 922 11.04 -41.27 18.76
#